data_f2a3e5f3d08abcbbcbde6e56471f534a
#
_entry.id   f2a3e5f3d08abcbbcbde6e56471f534a
#
_cell.length_a   1.000
_cell.length_b   1.000
_cell.length_c   1.000
_cell.angle_alpha   90.00
_cell.angle_beta   90.00
_cell.angle_gamma   90.00
#
_symmetry.space_group_name_H-M   'P 1'
#
loop_
_entity.id
_entity.type
_entity.pdbx_description
1 polymer ?
#
loop_
_entity_poly.entity_id
_entity_poly.type
_entity_poly.pdbx_seq_one_letter_code
_entity_poly.pdbx_strand_id
1 'polypeptide(L)'
;MSHLRFLVATLKPHGIQFLVKQDVARKVFLQRQRYVSSGATEPFLSGSNSNYVEEMYYTWLENPKSVHKSWDLFFRNANAGAPPGQAYQTHLPDLSKSRALLFQSHGLAKTPGKAEKLVEDHLAVQSLIRAYQIRGHHVAQLDPLGILDADLDSFVPSDLITTIDKLGLYGLHESDLDKVFRLPTITFIGGDETALSLREIIKRLENTYCQHIGLEFMFINDVEQCQWIRQKFETPGVMKFTNEEKRTLLARLVRSMRFEDFLARKWSSEKRFGLEGCEVMIPALKTIIDKSSEMGAEYVIMGMPHRGRLNVLANVIRKELEQIFCQFDPKLEAADEGSGDVKYHLGMYHERINRATNKNITLSLVANPSHLEAVNPVVQGKTKAEQFYRGDTEGKKVMSILLHGDAAFAGQGVVYETFHLSDLPSYTTNGTIHVVVNNQIGFTTDPRMARSSPYPTDVARVVNAPIFHVNADDPEAVMYVCNVAVEWRNTFNKDVVVDLVCYRRRGHNEMDEPMFTQPLMYKQIHKQVPVLKKYADKLIADGTVTLQEFEEEIAKYDKICEEAYTRSKDKKILHIKHWLDSPWPGFFNLNGEPKSMTCPPTGIPEDMLNHIGNGASSVPLEGFKIHGGLSRILKGRLEMTKNRVVDWALGEYMAFGSLLKEGIHVRLSGQDVERGTFSHRHHVLHDQEVDKRTCVPMNHLWEQQAPYTVCNSSLSEYGVLGFELGFAMASPNALVCWEAQFGDFHNTAQCIIDQFISSGQAKWVRHNGIVLLLPHGMEGMGPEHSSARPERFLQMSNDDSDAYPEFSADFEVSQLYECNWIVILLPFRKPLIIFTPKSLLRHPEAKSSFDEMVSGRSSYKCCELTSICMQSQYILSTLHVRILVSFSVLSLLSSLLSTPLSLVLQRYVGREPAAAPATGNKNAHLVSLRRFLDTVFNLEAFEGKMF
;
A
#
# COMPACT_ATOMS: atom_id res chain seq x y z
N MET A 1 -49.02 -23.35 4.22
CA MET A 1 -50.24 -22.65 4.75
C MET A 1 -51.08 -23.50 5.70
N SER A 2 -50.53 -24.51 6.36
CA SER A 2 -51.26 -25.36 7.32
C SER A 2 -50.82 -25.22 8.79
N HIS A 3 -49.78 -24.46 9.08
CA HIS A 3 -49.28 -24.27 10.46
C HIS A 3 -49.65 -22.94 11.12
N LEU A 4 -50.38 -22.06 10.43
CA LEU A 4 -50.78 -20.75 10.99
C LEU A 4 -52.19 -20.74 11.60
N ARG A 5 -52.95 -21.89 11.61
CA ARG A 5 -54.30 -21.97 12.15
C ARG A 5 -54.40 -22.48 13.60
N PHE A 6 -53.29 -22.85 14.25
CA PHE A 6 -53.31 -23.44 15.59
C PHE A 6 -52.86 -22.48 16.72
N LEU A 7 -52.47 -21.23 16.39
CA LEU A 7 -51.97 -20.27 17.38
C LEU A 7 -52.97 -19.15 17.76
N VAL A 8 -54.21 -19.20 17.26
CA VAL A 8 -55.20 -18.14 17.52
C VAL A 8 -56.21 -18.51 18.63
N ALA A 9 -56.12 -19.71 19.25
CA ALA A 9 -57.16 -20.21 20.19
C ALA A 9 -56.82 -20.08 21.68
N THR A 10 -55.70 -19.49 22.07
CA THR A 10 -55.32 -19.42 23.51
C THR A 10 -54.69 -18.10 23.92
N LEU A 11 -55.36 -16.96 23.79
CA LEU A 11 -54.92 -15.75 24.48
C LEU A 11 -56.08 -14.94 25.04
N LYS A 12 -56.05 -14.73 26.36
CA LYS A 12 -56.94 -13.96 27.22
C LYS A 12 -56.88 -12.45 26.97
N PRO A 13 -57.70 -11.58 27.52
CA PRO A 13 -58.23 -10.34 26.98
C PRO A 13 -57.33 -9.11 27.14
N HIS A 14 -56.22 -9.09 26.45
CA HIS A 14 -55.43 -7.89 26.17
C HIS A 14 -55.48 -7.50 24.68
N GLY A 15 -56.43 -8.06 23.91
CA GLY A 15 -56.49 -7.97 22.46
C GLY A 15 -57.01 -6.65 21.86
N ILE A 16 -57.58 -5.75 22.65
CA ILE A 16 -58.22 -4.52 22.08
C ILE A 16 -57.15 -3.44 21.77
N GLN A 17 -56.08 -3.36 22.53
CA GLN A 17 -54.96 -2.40 22.22
C GLN A 17 -54.12 -2.85 21.03
N PHE A 18 -54.12 -4.14 20.72
CA PHE A 18 -53.31 -4.66 19.59
C PHE A 18 -53.98 -4.44 18.23
N LEU A 19 -55.31 -4.49 18.17
CA LEU A 19 -56.09 -4.25 16.94
C LEU A 19 -56.06 -2.78 16.49
N VAL A 20 -56.01 -1.83 17.43
CA VAL A 20 -55.86 -0.39 17.11
C VAL A 20 -54.46 -0.11 16.57
N LYS A 21 -53.44 -0.79 17.07
CA LYS A 21 -52.07 -0.68 16.50
C LYS A 21 -51.93 -1.31 15.11
N GLN A 22 -52.67 -2.37 14.82
CA GLN A 22 -52.66 -2.98 13.48
C GLN A 22 -53.32 -2.12 12.41
N ASP A 23 -54.38 -1.37 12.75
CA ASP A 23 -55.01 -0.46 11.78
C ASP A 23 -54.17 0.79 11.50
N VAL A 24 -53.44 1.30 12.49
CA VAL A 24 -52.42 2.36 12.30
C VAL A 24 -51.26 1.82 11.48
N ALA A 25 -50.74 0.63 11.78
CA ALA A 25 -49.67 -0.02 11.00
C ALA A 25 -50.08 -0.29 9.54
N ARG A 26 -51.37 -0.63 9.30
CA ARG A 26 -51.91 -0.87 7.95
C ARG A 26 -52.10 0.43 7.17
N LYS A 27 -52.49 1.53 7.82
CA LYS A 27 -52.58 2.85 7.22
C LYS A 27 -51.15 3.40 6.92
N VAL A 28 -50.23 3.20 7.82
CA VAL A 28 -48.81 3.54 7.64
C VAL A 28 -48.17 2.70 6.51
N PHE A 29 -48.50 1.41 6.41
CA PHE A 29 -48.03 0.54 5.34
C PHE A 29 -48.56 0.93 3.94
N LEU A 30 -49.83 1.33 3.85
CA LEU A 30 -50.40 1.82 2.59
C LEU A 30 -49.88 3.22 2.22
N GLN A 31 -49.58 4.07 3.20
CA GLN A 31 -48.92 5.34 2.98
C GLN A 31 -47.45 5.15 2.60
N ARG A 32 -46.76 4.15 3.17
CA ARG A 32 -45.41 3.73 2.80
C ARG A 32 -45.29 3.31 1.31
N GLN A 33 -46.27 2.51 0.81
CA GLN A 33 -46.30 2.15 -0.60
C GLN A 33 -46.52 3.35 -1.54
N ARG A 34 -47.30 4.35 -1.10
CA ARG A 34 -47.47 5.59 -1.91
C ARG A 34 -46.24 6.47 -1.90
N TYR A 35 -45.51 6.53 -0.79
CA TYR A 35 -44.30 7.33 -0.68
C TYR A 35 -43.13 6.68 -1.41
N VAL A 36 -42.96 5.36 -1.30
CA VAL A 36 -41.91 4.62 -2.05
C VAL A 36 -42.15 4.75 -3.56
N SER A 37 -43.37 4.78 -4.04
CA SER A 37 -43.66 4.97 -5.46
C SER A 37 -43.40 6.41 -5.94
N SER A 38 -43.53 7.42 -5.07
CA SER A 38 -43.21 8.82 -5.42
C SER A 38 -41.75 9.18 -5.15
N GLY A 39 -41.14 8.59 -4.13
CA GLY A 39 -39.75 8.78 -3.79
C GLY A 39 -38.74 8.17 -4.79
N ALA A 40 -39.11 7.09 -5.47
CA ALA A 40 -38.29 6.41 -6.48
C ALA A 40 -38.02 7.28 -7.74
N THR A 41 -38.67 8.42 -7.86
CA THR A 41 -38.48 9.34 -9.00
C THR A 41 -37.59 10.55 -8.69
N GLU A 42 -37.11 10.69 -7.44
CA GLU A 42 -36.17 11.77 -7.06
C GLU A 42 -34.72 11.28 -7.19
N PRO A 43 -33.89 11.93 -8.02
CA PRO A 43 -32.56 11.42 -8.33
C PRO A 43 -31.59 11.29 -7.14
N PHE A 44 -31.81 12.05 -6.05
CA PHE A 44 -30.96 12.02 -4.86
C PHE A 44 -31.43 11.03 -3.78
N LEU A 45 -32.56 10.35 -3.98
CA LEU A 45 -33.13 9.37 -3.05
C LEU A 45 -32.76 7.92 -3.43
N SER A 46 -31.66 7.69 -4.09
CA SER A 46 -31.20 6.36 -4.47
C SER A 46 -30.13 5.83 -3.48
N GLY A 47 -30.15 4.53 -3.18
CA GLY A 47 -29.15 3.86 -2.34
C GLY A 47 -29.33 4.09 -0.83
N SER A 48 -28.22 4.21 -0.09
CA SER A 48 -28.20 4.31 1.38
C SER A 48 -28.94 5.52 1.96
N ASN A 49 -29.17 6.54 1.13
CA ASN A 49 -29.83 7.78 1.57
C ASN A 49 -31.36 7.60 1.71
N SER A 50 -31.95 6.62 1.07
CA SER A 50 -33.40 6.41 1.13
C SER A 50 -33.89 6.06 2.55
N ASN A 51 -33.15 5.22 3.28
CA ASN A 51 -33.47 4.82 4.64
C ASN A 51 -33.43 5.99 5.62
N TYR A 52 -32.44 6.87 5.48
CA TYR A 52 -32.30 8.09 6.30
C TYR A 52 -33.45 9.08 6.04
N VAL A 53 -33.83 9.25 4.78
CA VAL A 53 -34.93 10.15 4.43
C VAL A 53 -36.30 9.56 4.87
N GLU A 54 -36.48 8.25 4.80
CA GLU A 54 -37.66 7.56 5.36
C GLU A 54 -37.76 7.77 6.86
N GLU A 55 -36.69 7.60 7.62
CA GLU A 55 -36.67 7.80 9.06
C GLU A 55 -37.00 9.24 9.43
N MET A 56 -36.42 10.21 8.70
CA MET A 56 -36.76 11.62 8.88
C MET A 56 -38.21 11.94 8.52
N TYR A 57 -38.78 11.27 7.50
CA TYR A 57 -40.16 11.45 7.14
C TYR A 57 -41.12 10.95 8.24
N TYR A 58 -40.83 9.80 8.86
CA TYR A 58 -41.65 9.29 9.99
C TYR A 58 -41.52 10.19 11.21
N THR A 59 -40.32 10.67 11.51
CA THR A 59 -40.09 11.65 12.59
C THR A 59 -40.83 12.94 12.36
N TRP A 60 -40.89 13.41 11.11
CA TRP A 60 -41.65 14.59 10.71
C TRP A 60 -43.19 14.35 10.80
N LEU A 61 -43.66 13.18 10.46
CA LEU A 61 -45.08 12.83 10.60
C LEU A 61 -45.56 12.86 12.07
N GLU A 62 -44.71 12.41 13.00
CA GLU A 62 -44.98 12.49 14.43
C GLU A 62 -44.90 13.92 14.96
N ASN A 63 -43.90 14.69 14.54
CA ASN A 63 -43.74 16.08 14.92
C ASN A 63 -43.05 16.87 13.83
N PRO A 64 -43.74 17.72 13.04
CA PRO A 64 -43.13 18.53 11.98
C PRO A 64 -42.01 19.49 12.42
N LYS A 65 -41.90 19.77 13.71
CA LYS A 65 -40.82 20.60 14.26
C LYS A 65 -39.54 19.80 14.61
N SER A 66 -39.55 18.48 14.53
CA SER A 66 -38.41 17.63 14.84
C SER A 66 -37.37 17.59 13.73
N VAL A 67 -37.67 18.03 12.54
CA VAL A 67 -36.79 18.09 11.40
C VAL A 67 -36.42 19.53 11.03
N HIS A 68 -35.32 19.71 10.31
CA HIS A 68 -34.90 21.02 9.83
C HIS A 68 -35.97 21.62 8.87
N LYS A 69 -36.11 22.95 8.85
CA LYS A 69 -37.12 23.68 8.04
C LYS A 69 -37.10 23.29 6.54
N SER A 70 -35.96 22.97 5.99
CA SER A 70 -35.87 22.54 4.59
C SER A 70 -36.52 21.17 4.34
N TRP A 71 -36.47 20.26 5.30
CA TRP A 71 -37.14 18.97 5.24
C TRP A 71 -38.65 19.06 5.51
N ASP A 72 -39.07 19.94 6.42
CA ASP A 72 -40.48 20.25 6.63
C ASP A 72 -41.12 20.78 5.33
N LEU A 73 -40.44 21.70 4.64
CA LEU A 73 -40.90 22.22 3.34
C LEU A 73 -40.96 21.12 2.27
N PHE A 74 -39.90 20.31 2.17
CA PHE A 74 -39.82 19.22 1.23
C PHE A 74 -40.94 18.19 1.42
N PHE A 75 -41.16 17.74 2.66
CA PHE A 75 -42.19 16.76 2.96
C PHE A 75 -43.62 17.30 2.78
N ARG A 76 -43.83 18.57 3.06
CA ARG A 76 -45.12 19.24 2.79
C ARG A 76 -45.42 19.30 1.30
N ASN A 77 -44.43 19.74 0.50
CA ASN A 77 -44.58 19.85 -0.95
C ASN A 77 -44.75 18.49 -1.62
N ALA A 78 -43.97 17.48 -1.20
CA ALA A 78 -44.11 16.10 -1.68
C ALA A 78 -45.50 15.52 -1.37
N ASN A 79 -46.00 15.72 -0.14
CA ASN A 79 -47.32 15.30 0.22
C ASN A 79 -48.45 16.10 -0.48
N ALA A 80 -48.20 17.33 -0.89
CA ALA A 80 -49.09 18.16 -1.70
C ALA A 80 -49.09 17.79 -3.20
N GLY A 81 -48.27 16.80 -3.61
CA GLY A 81 -48.24 16.29 -4.96
C GLY A 81 -47.28 17.05 -5.91
N ALA A 82 -46.23 17.69 -5.39
CA ALA A 82 -45.24 18.34 -6.22
C ALA A 82 -44.61 17.33 -7.20
N PRO A 83 -44.35 17.71 -8.47
CA PRO A 83 -43.69 16.84 -9.41
C PRO A 83 -42.26 16.48 -8.94
N PRO A 84 -41.72 15.32 -9.36
CA PRO A 84 -40.34 14.91 -9.08
C PRO A 84 -39.33 16.02 -9.38
N GLY A 85 -38.38 16.26 -8.45
CA GLY A 85 -37.39 17.30 -8.57
C GLY A 85 -37.84 18.72 -8.20
N GLN A 86 -39.09 18.94 -7.77
CA GLN A 86 -39.61 20.25 -7.40
C GLN A 86 -40.01 20.38 -5.92
N ALA A 87 -40.09 19.31 -5.18
CA ALA A 87 -40.54 19.31 -3.78
C ALA A 87 -39.62 20.12 -2.83
N TYR A 88 -38.36 20.33 -3.17
CA TYR A 88 -37.36 21.07 -2.38
C TYR A 88 -37.22 22.55 -2.79
N GLN A 89 -37.94 23.01 -3.81
CA GLN A 89 -37.88 24.42 -4.18
C GLN A 89 -38.51 25.27 -3.05
N THR A 90 -37.64 26.00 -2.35
CA THR A 90 -38.05 27.17 -1.61
C THR A 90 -38.66 28.12 -2.62
N HIS A 91 -39.81 28.72 -2.31
CA HIS A 91 -40.30 29.87 -3.05
C HIS A 91 -39.19 30.92 -3.12
N LEU A 92 -38.37 30.86 -4.13
CA LEU A 92 -37.60 32.03 -4.55
C LEU A 92 -38.66 33.10 -4.89
N PRO A 93 -38.55 34.30 -4.30
CA PRO A 93 -39.41 35.42 -4.72
C PRO A 93 -39.27 35.49 -6.22
N ASP A 94 -40.42 35.60 -6.88
CA ASP A 94 -40.59 35.61 -8.33
C ASP A 94 -39.43 36.35 -9.04
N LEU A 95 -38.46 35.57 -9.50
CA LEU A 95 -37.25 36.06 -10.20
C LEU A 95 -37.60 36.88 -11.41
N SER A 96 -38.84 36.74 -11.94
CA SER A 96 -39.38 37.58 -13.00
C SER A 96 -39.48 39.05 -12.58
N LYS A 97 -39.84 39.35 -11.33
CA LYS A 97 -39.92 40.72 -10.81
C LYS A 97 -38.55 41.28 -10.40
N SER A 98 -37.66 40.44 -9.90
CA SER A 98 -36.28 40.83 -9.57
C SER A 98 -35.43 41.09 -10.82
N ARG A 99 -35.66 40.34 -11.90
CA ARG A 99 -35.04 40.59 -13.20
C ARG A 99 -35.45 41.93 -13.78
N ALA A 100 -36.73 42.31 -13.71
CA ALA A 100 -37.21 43.58 -14.18
C ALA A 100 -36.56 44.79 -13.41
N LEU A 101 -36.29 44.66 -12.12
CA LEU A 101 -35.67 45.71 -11.29
C LEU A 101 -34.16 45.84 -11.54
N LEU A 102 -33.43 44.75 -11.83
CA LEU A 102 -31.99 44.79 -12.16
C LEU A 102 -31.72 45.41 -13.52
N PHE A 103 -32.64 45.22 -14.50
CA PHE A 103 -32.52 45.80 -15.84
C PHE A 103 -32.94 47.27 -15.90
N GLN A 104 -33.72 47.76 -14.94
CA GLN A 104 -34.10 49.22 -14.87
C GLN A 104 -33.02 50.13 -14.30
N SER A 105 -31.99 49.56 -13.59
CA SER A 105 -30.93 50.36 -12.98
C SER A 105 -29.74 50.67 -13.90
N HIS A 106 -29.64 50.05 -15.08
CA HIS A 106 -28.56 50.29 -16.04
C HIS A 106 -29.16 50.50 -17.41
N GLY A 107 -29.53 51.67 -17.75
CA GLY A 107 -30.00 52.28 -18.99
C GLY A 107 -29.74 51.63 -20.38
N LEU A 108 -29.84 50.30 -20.49
CA LEU A 108 -29.69 49.50 -21.71
C LEU A 108 -30.98 48.74 -22.00
N ALA A 109 -32.06 49.49 -22.18
CA ALA A 109 -33.27 48.96 -22.75
C ALA A 109 -33.20 49.00 -24.28
N LYS A 110 -32.78 47.88 -24.93
CA LYS A 110 -33.22 47.46 -26.27
C LYS A 110 -32.76 46.06 -26.61
N THR A 111 -33.72 45.16 -26.67
CA THR A 111 -33.78 43.75 -27.04
C THR A 111 -33.47 42.75 -25.95
N PRO A 112 -34.49 42.17 -25.26
CA PRO A 112 -34.36 41.05 -24.28
C PRO A 112 -33.71 39.79 -24.86
N GLY A 113 -33.89 39.49 -26.10
CA GLY A 113 -33.37 38.26 -26.75
C GLY A 113 -31.84 38.19 -26.95
N LYS A 114 -31.12 39.33 -26.97
CA LYS A 114 -29.66 39.29 -27.19
C LYS A 114 -28.86 38.99 -25.89
N ALA A 115 -29.32 39.47 -24.76
CA ALA A 115 -28.66 39.23 -23.48
C ALA A 115 -28.91 37.79 -22.98
N GLU A 116 -30.12 37.26 -23.21
CA GLU A 116 -30.46 35.87 -22.89
C GLU A 116 -29.64 34.91 -23.77
N LYS A 117 -29.56 35.16 -25.04
CA LYS A 117 -28.76 34.35 -25.97
C LYS A 117 -27.26 34.40 -25.62
N LEU A 118 -26.72 35.51 -25.19
CA LEU A 118 -25.31 35.62 -24.76
C LEU A 118 -25.02 34.75 -23.53
N VAL A 119 -25.96 34.69 -22.57
CA VAL A 119 -25.85 33.84 -21.39
C VAL A 119 -25.95 32.36 -21.76
N GLU A 120 -26.88 31.99 -22.65
CA GLU A 120 -27.04 30.64 -23.17
C GLU A 120 -25.79 30.18 -23.92
N ASP A 121 -25.28 31.01 -24.83
CA ASP A 121 -24.03 30.74 -25.56
C ASP A 121 -22.84 30.54 -24.64
N HIS A 122 -22.72 31.33 -23.54
CA HIS A 122 -21.63 31.17 -22.56
C HIS A 122 -21.77 29.88 -21.77
N LEU A 123 -22.98 29.52 -21.34
CA LEU A 123 -23.27 28.27 -20.66
C LEU A 123 -23.03 27.06 -21.58
N ALA A 124 -23.35 27.17 -22.86
CA ALA A 124 -23.12 26.13 -23.86
C ALA A 124 -21.60 25.83 -24.01
N VAL A 125 -20.80 26.88 -24.20
CA VAL A 125 -19.33 26.73 -24.29
C VAL A 125 -18.73 26.22 -23.01
N GLN A 126 -19.20 26.67 -21.82
CA GLN A 126 -18.77 26.15 -20.55
C GLN A 126 -19.08 24.65 -20.38
N SER A 127 -20.27 24.24 -20.80
CA SER A 127 -20.69 22.82 -20.77
C SER A 127 -19.85 21.95 -21.70
N LEU A 128 -19.53 22.46 -22.90
CA LEU A 128 -18.65 21.79 -23.85
C LEU A 128 -17.24 21.61 -23.25
N ILE A 129 -16.62 22.68 -22.73
CA ILE A 129 -15.30 22.60 -22.09
C ILE A 129 -15.30 21.57 -20.93
N ARG A 130 -16.34 21.59 -20.10
CA ARG A 130 -16.49 20.61 -19.00
C ARG A 130 -16.61 19.18 -19.51
N ALA A 131 -17.26 18.96 -20.64
CA ALA A 131 -17.35 17.63 -21.23
C ALA A 131 -15.96 17.07 -21.59
N TYR A 132 -15.10 17.88 -22.22
CA TYR A 132 -13.72 17.48 -22.48
C TYR A 132 -12.92 17.23 -21.20
N GLN A 133 -13.01 18.11 -20.20
CA GLN A 133 -12.32 17.97 -18.91
C GLN A 133 -12.72 16.69 -18.16
N ILE A 134 -13.98 16.25 -18.26
CA ILE A 134 -14.52 15.09 -17.55
C ILE A 134 -14.35 13.79 -18.35
N ARG A 135 -14.50 13.83 -19.68
CA ARG A 135 -14.66 12.66 -20.53
C ARG A 135 -13.62 12.54 -21.65
N GLY A 136 -12.77 13.55 -21.86
CA GLY A 136 -11.81 13.56 -22.95
C GLY A 136 -10.90 12.33 -22.97
N HIS A 137 -10.54 11.81 -21.79
CA HIS A 137 -9.72 10.61 -21.67
C HIS A 137 -10.35 9.35 -22.30
N HIS A 138 -11.67 9.27 -22.44
CA HIS A 138 -12.35 8.15 -23.11
C HIS A 138 -12.15 8.13 -24.63
N VAL A 139 -11.91 9.29 -25.23
CA VAL A 139 -11.70 9.41 -26.68
C VAL A 139 -10.24 9.70 -27.06
N ALA A 140 -9.37 9.77 -26.04
CA ALA A 140 -7.94 9.95 -26.25
C ALA A 140 -7.32 8.72 -26.94
N GLN A 141 -6.35 8.95 -27.82
CA GLN A 141 -5.66 7.92 -28.60
C GLN A 141 -4.57 7.24 -27.73
N LEU A 142 -5.02 6.53 -26.70
CA LEU A 142 -4.12 5.96 -25.68
C LEU A 142 -3.51 4.64 -26.12
N ASP A 143 -4.26 3.80 -26.85
CA ASP A 143 -3.78 2.48 -27.25
C ASP A 143 -2.86 2.53 -28.48
N PRO A 144 -1.57 2.16 -28.35
CA PRO A 144 -0.66 2.09 -29.48
C PRO A 144 -1.05 1.04 -30.53
N LEU A 145 -1.89 0.08 -30.18
CA LEU A 145 -2.37 -0.97 -31.07
C LEU A 145 -3.65 -0.59 -31.82
N GLY A 146 -4.41 0.39 -31.31
CA GLY A 146 -5.70 0.82 -31.89
C GLY A 146 -6.77 -0.28 -31.85
N ILE A 147 -6.71 -1.21 -30.91
CA ILE A 147 -7.63 -2.35 -30.81
C ILE A 147 -8.74 -2.05 -29.79
N LEU A 148 -8.44 -1.27 -28.75
CA LEU A 148 -9.34 -1.05 -27.63
C LEU A 148 -10.61 -0.29 -27.98
N ASP A 149 -10.57 0.57 -29.00
CA ASP A 149 -11.74 1.32 -29.43
C ASP A 149 -12.90 0.42 -29.90
N ALA A 150 -12.59 -0.75 -30.45
CA ALA A 150 -13.59 -1.72 -30.89
C ALA A 150 -14.20 -2.56 -29.74
N ASP A 151 -13.50 -2.68 -28.61
CA ASP A 151 -13.80 -3.64 -27.56
C ASP A 151 -14.27 -3.01 -26.24
N LEU A 152 -13.96 -1.73 -26.00
CA LEU A 152 -14.43 -0.99 -24.81
C LEU A 152 -15.88 -0.51 -24.92
N ASP A 153 -16.45 -0.50 -26.12
CA ASP A 153 -17.83 -0.09 -26.40
C ASP A 153 -18.89 -0.86 -25.59
N SER A 154 -18.56 -2.05 -25.09
CA SER A 154 -19.49 -2.80 -24.25
C SER A 154 -19.51 -2.36 -22.77
N PHE A 155 -18.49 -1.65 -22.31
CA PHE A 155 -18.35 -1.18 -20.93
C PHE A 155 -18.51 0.32 -20.75
N VAL A 156 -18.13 1.11 -21.76
CA VAL A 156 -18.40 2.54 -21.80
C VAL A 156 -19.68 2.73 -22.60
N PRO A 157 -20.75 3.28 -22.03
CA PRO A 157 -21.95 3.58 -22.81
C PRO A 157 -21.55 4.37 -24.05
N SER A 158 -21.92 3.88 -25.23
CA SER A 158 -21.62 4.52 -26.53
C SER A 158 -22.02 6.01 -26.58
N ASP A 159 -23.04 6.35 -25.77
CA ASP A 159 -23.49 7.72 -25.57
C ASP A 159 -22.46 8.65 -24.90
N LEU A 160 -21.52 8.11 -24.08
CA LEU A 160 -20.47 8.90 -23.42
C LEU A 160 -19.36 9.29 -24.43
N ILE A 161 -19.02 8.40 -25.36
CA ILE A 161 -17.98 8.64 -26.39
C ILE A 161 -18.49 9.61 -27.42
N THR A 162 -19.76 9.48 -27.82
CA THR A 162 -20.36 10.29 -28.88
C THR A 162 -20.86 11.67 -28.45
N THR A 163 -20.95 11.95 -27.14
CA THR A 163 -21.48 13.22 -26.61
C THR A 163 -20.51 14.40 -26.73
N ILE A 164 -19.21 14.14 -26.88
CA ILE A 164 -18.21 15.21 -27.03
C ILE A 164 -18.35 15.85 -28.43
N ASP A 165 -18.59 15.04 -29.45
CA ASP A 165 -18.69 15.49 -30.86
C ASP A 165 -20.07 16.06 -31.24
N LYS A 166 -21.08 15.84 -30.40
CA LYS A 166 -22.46 16.28 -30.72
C LYS A 166 -22.73 17.68 -30.19
N LEU A 167 -22.34 18.70 -30.92
CA LEU A 167 -22.56 20.11 -30.58
C LEU A 167 -24.02 20.44 -30.20
N GLY A 168 -24.97 19.75 -30.78
CA GLY A 168 -26.41 19.93 -30.49
C GLY A 168 -26.80 19.62 -29.06
N LEU A 169 -26.07 18.75 -28.36
CA LEU A 169 -26.31 18.45 -26.95
C LEU A 169 -25.99 19.63 -26.02
N TYR A 170 -25.13 20.53 -26.48
CA TYR A 170 -24.75 21.74 -25.74
C TYR A 170 -25.53 22.98 -26.25
N GLY A 171 -26.48 22.81 -27.17
CA GLY A 171 -27.20 23.93 -27.79
C GLY A 171 -26.37 24.70 -28.82
N LEU A 172 -25.27 24.10 -29.30
CA LEU A 172 -24.39 24.65 -30.34
C LEU A 172 -24.65 23.93 -31.69
N HIS A 173 -24.38 24.60 -32.79
CA HIS A 173 -24.61 24.07 -34.16
C HIS A 173 -23.34 24.26 -35.00
N GLU A 174 -23.22 23.53 -36.11
CA GLU A 174 -22.11 23.68 -37.04
C GLU A 174 -22.00 25.11 -37.60
N SER A 175 -23.14 25.81 -37.70
CA SER A 175 -23.17 27.23 -38.06
C SER A 175 -22.51 28.16 -37.06
N ASP A 176 -22.28 27.71 -35.83
CA ASP A 176 -21.63 28.49 -34.76
C ASP A 176 -20.12 28.34 -34.73
N LEU A 177 -19.53 27.44 -35.56
CA LEU A 177 -18.10 27.10 -35.54
C LEU A 177 -17.18 28.31 -35.73
N ASP A 178 -17.55 29.28 -36.51
CA ASP A 178 -16.77 30.48 -36.78
C ASP A 178 -17.17 31.67 -35.88
N LYS A 179 -18.18 31.48 -34.99
CA LYS A 179 -18.59 32.46 -34.00
C LYS A 179 -17.58 32.52 -32.86
N VAL A 180 -17.24 33.72 -32.45
CA VAL A 180 -16.30 34.00 -31.35
C VAL A 180 -17.02 34.03 -30.03
N PHE A 181 -16.51 33.25 -29.08
CA PHE A 181 -17.01 33.15 -27.70
C PHE A 181 -15.97 33.60 -26.71
N ARG A 182 -16.38 34.29 -25.65
CA ARG A 182 -15.54 34.62 -24.53
C ARG A 182 -15.29 33.36 -23.72
N LEU A 183 -14.02 33.09 -23.42
CA LEU A 183 -13.63 31.91 -22.60
C LEU A 183 -14.05 32.08 -21.14
N PRO A 184 -14.60 31.02 -20.50
CA PRO A 184 -14.83 31.01 -19.08
C PRO A 184 -13.52 30.91 -18.30
N THR A 185 -13.51 31.36 -17.04
CA THR A 185 -12.33 31.30 -16.15
C THR A 185 -11.96 29.88 -15.69
N ILE A 186 -12.72 28.87 -16.08
CA ILE A 186 -12.49 27.47 -15.71
C ILE A 186 -11.52 26.74 -16.65
N THR A 187 -10.93 27.42 -17.61
CA THR A 187 -10.02 26.83 -18.61
C THR A 187 -8.85 27.74 -18.93
N PHE A 188 -7.73 27.16 -19.33
CA PHE A 188 -6.50 27.84 -19.74
C PHE A 188 -6.19 27.65 -21.24
N ILE A 189 -7.10 27.03 -22.02
CA ILE A 189 -6.90 26.80 -23.45
C ILE A 189 -6.68 28.10 -24.28
N GLY A 190 -7.09 29.25 -23.73
CA GLY A 190 -6.87 30.53 -24.38
C GLY A 190 -5.42 31.00 -24.37
N GLY A 191 -4.64 30.61 -23.37
CA GLY A 191 -3.37 31.26 -23.07
C GLY A 191 -3.61 32.74 -22.74
N ASP A 192 -3.04 33.63 -23.53
CA ASP A 192 -3.26 35.08 -23.43
C ASP A 192 -4.55 35.57 -24.08
N GLU A 193 -5.25 34.74 -24.86
CA GLU A 193 -6.49 35.08 -25.54
C GLU A 193 -7.69 34.87 -24.62
N THR A 194 -8.54 35.88 -24.49
CA THR A 194 -9.76 35.83 -23.69
C THR A 194 -11.01 35.38 -24.44
N ALA A 195 -10.93 35.28 -25.77
CA ALA A 195 -12.02 34.88 -26.63
C ALA A 195 -11.46 34.13 -27.87
N LEU A 196 -12.15 33.07 -28.28
CA LEU A 196 -11.77 32.22 -29.40
C LEU A 196 -13.00 31.86 -30.23
N SER A 197 -12.82 31.52 -31.50
CA SER A 197 -13.88 30.88 -32.27
C SER A 197 -14.20 29.50 -31.72
N LEU A 198 -15.43 29.01 -31.85
CA LEU A 198 -15.83 27.70 -31.42
C LEU A 198 -14.94 26.61 -32.05
N ARG A 199 -14.59 26.74 -33.31
CA ARG A 199 -13.67 25.86 -34.02
C ARG A 199 -12.31 25.77 -33.33
N GLU A 200 -11.74 26.90 -32.91
CA GLU A 200 -10.44 26.94 -32.24
C GLU A 200 -10.55 26.43 -30.82
N ILE A 201 -11.66 26.66 -30.11
CA ILE A 201 -11.94 26.10 -28.79
C ILE A 201 -11.91 24.55 -28.86
N ILE A 202 -12.69 23.98 -29.79
CA ILE A 202 -12.77 22.53 -30.00
C ILE A 202 -11.38 21.97 -30.31
N LYS A 203 -10.69 22.55 -31.29
CA LYS A 203 -9.35 22.11 -31.69
C LYS A 203 -8.34 22.11 -30.53
N ARG A 204 -8.34 23.15 -29.69
CA ARG A 204 -7.44 23.23 -28.53
C ARG A 204 -7.82 22.20 -27.45
N LEU A 205 -9.12 21.97 -27.24
CA LEU A 205 -9.60 20.94 -26.33
C LEU A 205 -9.24 19.53 -26.81
N GLU A 206 -9.43 19.25 -28.11
CA GLU A 206 -9.04 17.99 -28.72
C GLU A 206 -7.52 17.74 -28.61
N ASN A 207 -6.73 18.78 -28.87
CA ASN A 207 -5.26 18.69 -28.72
C ASN A 207 -4.82 18.39 -27.31
N THR A 208 -5.57 18.90 -26.32
CA THR A 208 -5.23 18.66 -24.90
C THR A 208 -5.73 17.32 -24.39
N TYR A 209 -6.97 16.94 -24.71
CA TYR A 209 -7.69 15.85 -24.03
C TYR A 209 -7.90 14.60 -24.88
N CYS A 210 -7.75 14.70 -26.23
CA CYS A 210 -8.12 13.62 -27.12
C CYS A 210 -6.96 13.07 -27.98
N GLN A 211 -5.73 13.54 -27.74
CA GLN A 211 -4.53 13.01 -28.40
C GLN A 211 -3.92 11.88 -27.59
N HIS A 212 -2.61 11.85 -27.41
CA HIS A 212 -1.87 10.77 -26.74
C HIS A 212 -1.84 10.86 -25.20
N ILE A 213 -2.56 11.82 -24.61
CA ILE A 213 -2.68 12.01 -23.16
C ILE A 213 -4.15 12.01 -22.77
N GLY A 214 -4.49 11.23 -21.76
CA GLY A 214 -5.79 11.21 -21.11
C GLY A 214 -5.66 11.67 -19.65
N LEU A 215 -6.55 12.55 -19.20
CA LEU A 215 -6.47 13.14 -17.87
C LEU A 215 -7.70 12.80 -17.04
N GLU A 216 -7.48 12.25 -15.84
CA GLU A 216 -8.52 12.03 -14.85
C GLU A 216 -8.20 12.81 -13.56
N PHE A 217 -8.91 13.88 -13.32
CA PHE A 217 -8.70 14.74 -12.15
C PHE A 217 -9.99 15.43 -11.65
N MET A 218 -11.08 15.35 -12.42
CA MET A 218 -12.30 16.07 -12.10
C MET A 218 -13.08 15.50 -10.90
N PHE A 219 -12.63 14.37 -10.36
CA PHE A 219 -13.11 13.80 -9.09
C PHE A 219 -12.41 14.40 -7.86
N ILE A 220 -11.31 15.14 -8.03
CA ILE A 220 -10.59 15.81 -6.95
C ILE A 220 -11.45 16.98 -6.44
N ASN A 221 -11.74 16.99 -5.13
CA ASN A 221 -12.60 17.99 -4.52
C ASN A 221 -11.93 19.36 -4.32
N ASP A 222 -10.58 19.40 -4.38
CA ASP A 222 -9.80 20.62 -4.20
C ASP A 222 -9.73 21.41 -5.51
N VAL A 223 -10.28 22.63 -5.47
CA VAL A 223 -10.36 23.51 -6.65
C VAL A 223 -8.98 24.00 -7.10
N GLU A 224 -8.06 24.26 -6.18
CA GLU A 224 -6.71 24.72 -6.47
C GLU A 224 -5.92 23.62 -7.20
N GLN A 225 -6.01 22.39 -6.73
CA GLN A 225 -5.41 21.22 -7.35
C GLN A 225 -5.94 20.99 -8.77
N CYS A 226 -7.25 21.10 -8.97
CA CYS A 226 -7.86 21.00 -10.31
C CYS A 226 -7.43 22.14 -11.24
N GLN A 227 -7.31 23.36 -10.73
CA GLN A 227 -6.82 24.50 -11.51
C GLN A 227 -5.37 24.32 -11.92
N TRP A 228 -4.53 23.83 -11.00
CA TRP A 228 -3.13 23.56 -11.28
C TRP A 228 -2.95 22.53 -12.41
N ILE A 229 -3.70 21.42 -12.39
CA ILE A 229 -3.66 20.42 -13.46
C ILE A 229 -4.09 21.03 -14.78
N ARG A 230 -5.21 21.76 -14.82
CA ARG A 230 -5.68 22.44 -16.04
C ARG A 230 -4.63 23.38 -16.59
N GLN A 231 -4.00 24.19 -15.74
CA GLN A 231 -2.96 25.11 -16.16
C GLN A 231 -1.78 24.36 -16.81
N LYS A 232 -1.37 23.21 -16.23
CA LYS A 232 -0.28 22.41 -16.79
C LYS A 232 -0.58 21.82 -18.16
N PHE A 233 -1.81 21.42 -18.43
CA PHE A 233 -2.13 20.71 -19.66
C PHE A 233 -2.87 21.56 -20.70
N GLU A 234 -3.69 22.52 -20.28
CA GLU A 234 -4.50 23.33 -21.20
C GLU A 234 -3.75 24.54 -21.79
N THR A 235 -2.69 25.02 -21.11
CA THR A 235 -1.95 26.18 -21.61
C THR A 235 -1.28 25.87 -22.94
N PRO A 236 -1.53 26.69 -23.99
CA PRO A 236 -0.95 26.40 -25.29
C PRO A 236 0.58 26.37 -25.30
N GLY A 237 1.16 25.33 -25.92
CA GLY A 237 2.60 25.24 -26.12
C GLY A 237 3.43 24.82 -24.91
N VAL A 238 2.80 24.19 -23.89
CA VAL A 238 3.52 23.67 -22.71
C VAL A 238 4.40 22.46 -23.02
N MET A 239 4.03 21.66 -24.00
CA MET A 239 4.83 20.51 -24.48
C MET A 239 5.88 20.96 -25.49
N LYS A 240 6.98 21.54 -25.05
CA LYS A 240 8.11 21.92 -25.91
C LYS A 240 9.39 21.28 -25.39
N PHE A 241 10.08 20.58 -26.28
CA PHE A 241 11.38 19.96 -26.00
C PHE A 241 12.45 20.56 -26.90
N THR A 242 13.60 20.83 -26.33
CA THR A 242 14.81 21.25 -27.06
C THR A 242 15.38 20.08 -27.87
N ASN A 243 16.16 20.38 -28.88
CA ASN A 243 16.85 19.35 -29.66
C ASN A 243 17.78 18.48 -28.80
N GLU A 244 18.39 19.04 -27.74
CA GLU A 244 19.23 18.29 -26.81
C GLU A 244 18.41 17.30 -25.96
N GLU A 245 17.26 17.70 -25.46
CA GLU A 245 16.35 16.82 -24.74
C GLU A 245 15.84 15.68 -25.64
N LYS A 246 15.50 15.97 -26.89
CA LYS A 246 15.07 14.96 -27.89
C LYS A 246 16.21 13.98 -28.21
N ARG A 247 17.45 14.45 -28.38
CA ARG A 247 18.63 13.60 -28.57
C ARG A 247 18.90 12.73 -27.35
N THR A 248 18.78 13.28 -26.16
CA THR A 248 18.93 12.54 -24.88
C THR A 248 17.86 11.45 -24.76
N LEU A 249 16.62 11.77 -25.12
CA LEU A 249 15.50 10.82 -25.11
C LEU A 249 15.75 9.68 -26.09
N LEU A 250 16.19 9.99 -27.32
CA LEU A 250 16.56 8.97 -28.32
C LEU A 250 17.66 8.05 -27.80
N ALA A 251 18.74 8.60 -27.23
CA ALA A 251 19.83 7.80 -26.67
C ALA A 251 19.38 6.89 -25.51
N ARG A 252 18.40 7.33 -24.70
CA ARG A 252 17.80 6.51 -23.64
C ARG A 252 16.94 5.37 -24.20
N LEU A 253 16.19 5.63 -25.25
CA LEU A 253 15.41 4.60 -25.96
C LEU A 253 16.32 3.59 -26.67
N VAL A 254 17.42 4.03 -27.30
CA VAL A 254 18.44 3.14 -27.88
C VAL A 254 18.95 2.17 -26.82
N ARG A 255 19.33 2.65 -25.63
CA ARG A 255 19.84 1.79 -24.56
C ARG A 255 18.78 0.80 -24.08
N SER A 256 17.56 1.26 -23.92
CA SER A 256 16.45 0.40 -23.45
C SER A 256 16.21 -0.74 -24.44
N MET A 257 16.04 -0.44 -25.71
CA MET A 257 15.73 -1.45 -26.72
C MET A 257 16.93 -2.35 -27.05
N ARG A 258 18.13 -1.77 -27.22
CA ARG A 258 19.33 -2.58 -27.55
C ARG A 258 19.72 -3.55 -26.45
N PHE A 259 19.42 -3.20 -25.16
CA PHE A 259 19.61 -4.13 -24.05
C PHE A 259 18.70 -5.35 -24.19
N GLU A 260 17.42 -5.16 -24.45
CA GLU A 260 16.46 -6.27 -24.67
C GLU A 260 16.85 -7.11 -25.89
N ASP A 261 17.20 -6.48 -27.01
CA ASP A 261 17.68 -7.15 -28.21
C ASP A 261 18.95 -7.99 -27.95
N PHE A 262 19.85 -7.45 -27.14
CA PHE A 262 21.07 -8.18 -26.76
C PHE A 262 20.75 -9.42 -25.94
N LEU A 263 19.92 -9.30 -24.92
CA LEU A 263 19.49 -10.44 -24.12
C LEU A 263 18.74 -11.49 -24.96
N ALA A 264 17.87 -11.04 -25.86
CA ALA A 264 17.11 -11.93 -26.74
C ALA A 264 18.00 -12.73 -27.68
N ARG A 265 19.09 -12.14 -28.19
CA ARG A 265 20.06 -12.82 -29.04
C ARG A 265 20.93 -13.84 -28.29
N LYS A 266 21.36 -13.48 -27.06
CA LYS A 266 22.29 -14.34 -26.29
C LYS A 266 21.55 -15.46 -25.52
N TRP A 267 20.34 -15.18 -25.02
CA TRP A 267 19.56 -16.07 -24.14
C TRP A 267 18.08 -16.10 -24.57
N SER A 268 17.85 -16.61 -25.78
CA SER A 268 16.51 -16.59 -26.43
C SER A 268 15.43 -17.36 -25.67
N SER A 269 15.82 -18.47 -25.01
CA SER A 269 14.92 -19.38 -24.29
C SER A 269 14.95 -19.22 -22.76
N GLU A 270 15.75 -18.28 -22.24
CA GLU A 270 15.83 -18.03 -20.81
C GLU A 270 14.75 -17.05 -20.35
N LYS A 271 14.15 -17.30 -19.17
CA LYS A 271 13.22 -16.37 -18.55
C LYS A 271 13.94 -15.09 -18.14
N ARG A 272 13.56 -13.97 -18.70
CA ARG A 272 14.10 -12.65 -18.43
C ARG A 272 13.02 -11.59 -18.23
N PHE A 273 11.77 -11.88 -18.60
CA PHE A 273 10.62 -10.97 -18.54
C PHE A 273 10.94 -9.61 -19.18
N GLY A 274 11.22 -9.64 -20.47
CA GLY A 274 11.64 -8.47 -21.24
C GLY A 274 10.63 -7.34 -21.30
N LEU A 275 11.14 -6.15 -21.59
CA LEU A 275 10.37 -4.90 -21.61
C LEU A 275 9.83 -4.58 -23.02
N GLU A 276 10.06 -5.43 -24.00
CA GLU A 276 9.71 -5.16 -25.42
C GLU A 276 8.22 -4.83 -25.58
N GLY A 277 7.94 -3.66 -26.13
CA GLY A 277 6.63 -3.04 -26.26
C GLY A 277 6.32 -1.92 -25.26
N CYS A 278 7.22 -1.70 -24.28
CA CYS A 278 7.16 -0.56 -23.36
C CYS A 278 8.57 0.00 -23.08
N GLU A 279 9.41 0.07 -24.08
CA GLU A 279 10.81 0.51 -23.96
C GLU A 279 10.91 1.95 -23.41
N VAL A 280 9.87 2.74 -23.56
CA VAL A 280 9.77 4.13 -23.05
C VAL A 280 9.76 4.19 -21.52
N MET A 281 9.46 3.10 -20.82
CA MET A 281 9.51 3.06 -19.34
C MET A 281 10.89 3.46 -18.80
N ILE A 282 11.99 3.12 -19.49
CA ILE A 282 13.35 3.47 -19.07
C ILE A 282 13.59 4.99 -19.13
N PRO A 283 13.35 5.69 -20.26
CA PRO A 283 13.43 7.15 -20.25
C PRO A 283 12.41 7.81 -19.32
N ALA A 284 11.21 7.26 -19.13
CA ALA A 284 10.21 7.77 -18.19
C ALA A 284 10.78 7.80 -16.75
N LEU A 285 11.27 6.67 -16.24
CA LEU A 285 11.89 6.60 -14.91
C LEU A 285 13.09 7.54 -14.76
N LYS A 286 13.92 7.65 -15.80
CA LYS A 286 15.06 8.59 -15.77
C LYS A 286 14.60 10.04 -15.74
N THR A 287 13.53 10.39 -16.42
CA THR A 287 12.93 11.73 -16.37
C THR A 287 12.35 12.03 -14.99
N ILE A 288 11.62 11.10 -14.39
CA ILE A 288 11.12 11.24 -13.01
C ILE A 288 12.29 11.48 -12.04
N ILE A 289 13.35 10.67 -12.13
CA ILE A 289 14.53 10.77 -11.26
C ILE A 289 15.28 12.09 -11.49
N ASP A 290 15.51 12.48 -12.75
CA ASP A 290 16.23 13.70 -13.09
C ASP A 290 15.46 14.94 -12.60
N LYS A 291 14.16 15.01 -12.86
CA LYS A 291 13.27 16.10 -12.41
C LYS A 291 13.16 16.15 -10.89
N SER A 292 13.05 15.00 -10.23
CA SER A 292 13.03 14.93 -8.76
C SER A 292 14.35 15.42 -8.14
N SER A 293 15.49 15.04 -8.73
CA SER A 293 16.81 15.52 -8.31
C SER A 293 16.98 17.04 -8.52
N GLU A 294 16.42 17.58 -9.61
CA GLU A 294 16.36 19.03 -9.84
C GLU A 294 15.60 19.73 -8.71
N MET A 295 14.47 19.15 -8.28
CA MET A 295 13.60 19.66 -7.23
C MET A 295 14.07 19.33 -5.80
N GLY A 296 15.23 18.70 -5.63
CA GLY A 296 15.85 18.49 -4.32
C GLY A 296 15.91 17.06 -3.82
N ALA A 297 15.40 16.08 -4.55
CA ALA A 297 15.48 14.68 -4.12
C ALA A 297 16.94 14.18 -4.14
N GLU A 298 17.36 13.59 -3.02
CA GLU A 298 18.67 13.00 -2.77
C GLU A 298 18.59 11.46 -2.76
N TYR A 299 17.43 10.91 -2.45
CA TYR A 299 17.22 9.48 -2.35
C TYR A 299 15.89 9.06 -2.96
N VAL A 300 15.94 8.10 -3.89
CA VAL A 300 14.76 7.51 -4.54
C VAL A 300 14.69 6.02 -4.25
N ILE A 301 13.61 5.58 -3.63
CA ILE A 301 13.34 4.18 -3.29
C ILE A 301 12.29 3.64 -4.25
N MET A 302 12.59 2.50 -4.87
CA MET A 302 11.77 1.95 -5.94
C MET A 302 11.32 0.53 -5.62
N GLY A 303 10.06 0.22 -5.95
CA GLY A 303 9.50 -1.13 -6.02
C GLY A 303 8.99 -1.43 -7.42
N MET A 304 9.11 -2.68 -7.87
CA MET A 304 8.63 -3.07 -9.19
C MET A 304 8.41 -4.57 -9.30
N PRO A 305 7.52 -5.03 -10.21
CA PRO A 305 7.40 -6.44 -10.56
C PRO A 305 8.60 -6.92 -11.39
N HIS A 306 8.55 -8.16 -11.85
CA HIS A 306 9.62 -8.81 -12.60
C HIS A 306 9.86 -8.20 -14.00
N ARG A 307 8.81 -7.75 -14.71
CA ARG A 307 8.92 -7.28 -16.11
C ARG A 307 9.73 -5.98 -16.23
N GLY A 308 10.77 -6.05 -17.06
CA GLY A 308 11.68 -4.92 -17.27
C GLY A 308 12.70 -4.69 -16.15
N ARG A 309 12.72 -5.51 -15.10
CA ARG A 309 13.62 -5.31 -13.94
C ARG A 309 15.09 -5.36 -14.35
N LEU A 310 15.49 -6.28 -15.21
CA LEU A 310 16.88 -6.33 -15.68
C LEU A 310 17.28 -5.05 -16.41
N ASN A 311 16.39 -4.49 -17.21
CA ASN A 311 16.62 -3.23 -17.92
C ASN A 311 16.69 -2.03 -16.95
N VAL A 312 15.84 -2.00 -15.92
CA VAL A 312 15.89 -0.97 -14.86
C VAL A 312 17.22 -1.08 -14.09
N LEU A 313 17.64 -2.28 -13.70
CA LEU A 313 18.94 -2.49 -13.06
C LEU A 313 20.09 -1.97 -13.93
N ALA A 314 20.11 -2.31 -15.23
CA ALA A 314 21.14 -1.91 -16.18
C ALA A 314 21.12 -0.41 -16.47
N ASN A 315 19.98 0.14 -16.90
CA ASN A 315 19.89 1.45 -17.53
C ASN A 315 19.39 2.57 -16.60
N VAL A 316 18.70 2.26 -15.51
CA VAL A 316 18.25 3.26 -14.50
C VAL A 316 19.19 3.26 -13.29
N ILE A 317 19.32 2.12 -12.60
CA ILE A 317 20.19 1.99 -11.42
C ILE A 317 21.66 1.98 -11.78
N ARG A 318 22.02 1.48 -12.96
CA ARG A 318 23.39 1.32 -13.47
C ARG A 318 24.19 0.23 -12.78
N LYS A 319 23.52 -0.92 -12.54
CA LYS A 319 24.24 -2.14 -12.22
C LYS A 319 25.21 -2.50 -13.34
N GLU A 320 26.39 -2.96 -13.00
CA GLU A 320 27.38 -3.41 -13.98
C GLU A 320 26.79 -4.55 -14.83
N LEU A 321 26.88 -4.42 -16.16
CA LEU A 321 26.28 -5.35 -17.10
C LEU A 321 26.83 -6.78 -16.94
N GLU A 322 28.13 -6.91 -16.66
CA GLU A 322 28.74 -8.21 -16.38
C GLU A 322 28.13 -8.91 -15.16
N GLN A 323 27.69 -8.18 -14.14
CA GLN A 323 26.98 -8.75 -12.98
C GLN A 323 25.55 -9.17 -13.31
N ILE A 324 24.95 -8.61 -14.34
CA ILE A 324 23.64 -9.04 -14.85
C ILE A 324 23.84 -10.26 -15.74
N PHE A 325 24.81 -10.23 -16.64
CA PHE A 325 25.01 -11.28 -17.63
C PHE A 325 25.55 -12.58 -17.03
N CYS A 326 26.39 -12.54 -15.98
CA CYS A 326 26.85 -13.75 -15.32
C CYS A 326 25.70 -14.54 -14.65
N GLN A 327 24.58 -13.89 -14.27
CA GLN A 327 23.43 -14.57 -13.67
C GLN A 327 22.65 -15.49 -14.64
N PHE A 328 23.03 -15.50 -15.91
CA PHE A 328 22.51 -16.43 -16.90
C PHE A 328 23.35 -17.72 -16.97
N ASP A 329 24.46 -17.80 -16.26
CA ASP A 329 25.27 -19.02 -16.17
C ASP A 329 24.72 -19.92 -15.06
N PRO A 330 24.23 -21.14 -15.37
CA PRO A 330 23.70 -22.05 -14.36
C PRO A 330 24.76 -22.60 -13.39
N LYS A 331 26.05 -22.38 -13.69
CA LYS A 331 27.19 -22.75 -12.83
C LYS A 331 27.62 -21.65 -11.86
N LEU A 332 26.95 -20.51 -11.88
CA LEU A 332 27.29 -19.41 -11.01
C LEU A 332 26.96 -19.77 -9.55
N GLU A 333 27.96 -19.75 -8.69
CA GLU A 333 27.79 -20.00 -7.26
C GLU A 333 27.53 -18.66 -6.52
N ALA A 334 26.65 -18.70 -5.53
CA ALA A 334 26.49 -17.61 -4.60
C ALA A 334 27.69 -17.59 -3.63
N ALA A 335 28.37 -16.44 -3.53
CA ALA A 335 29.56 -16.30 -2.67
C ALA A 335 29.23 -16.07 -1.18
N ASP A 336 27.97 -15.81 -0.87
CA ASP A 336 27.54 -15.28 0.42
C ASP A 336 26.60 -16.26 1.15
N GLU A 337 26.40 -16.02 2.45
CA GLU A 337 25.32 -16.66 3.19
C GLU A 337 24.01 -16.53 2.43
N GLY A 338 23.43 -17.65 2.02
CA GLY A 338 22.12 -17.67 1.41
C GLY A 338 22.03 -18.55 0.17
N SER A 339 20.79 -18.84 -0.19
CA SER A 339 20.45 -19.65 -1.37
C SER A 339 20.44 -18.85 -2.68
N GLY A 340 20.48 -17.51 -2.59
CA GLY A 340 20.24 -16.62 -3.73
C GLY A 340 18.78 -16.66 -4.20
N ASP A 341 18.51 -15.91 -5.28
CA ASP A 341 17.18 -15.87 -5.91
C ASP A 341 17.34 -15.67 -7.41
N VAL A 342 16.23 -15.80 -8.14
CA VAL A 342 16.21 -15.60 -9.59
C VAL A 342 16.55 -14.14 -9.95
N LYS A 343 17.23 -13.96 -11.06
CA LYS A 343 17.77 -12.66 -11.53
C LYS A 343 16.73 -11.52 -11.58
N TYR A 344 15.48 -11.82 -11.86
CA TYR A 344 14.40 -10.82 -11.98
C TYR A 344 13.67 -10.51 -10.66
N HIS A 345 14.21 -10.93 -9.50
CA HIS A 345 13.76 -10.54 -8.17
C HIS A 345 14.77 -9.64 -7.43
N LEU A 346 16.02 -9.62 -7.91
CA LEU A 346 17.11 -8.96 -7.20
C LEU A 346 16.93 -7.45 -7.15
N GLY A 347 17.29 -6.88 -6.00
CA GLY A 347 17.37 -5.45 -5.78
C GLY A 347 18.79 -4.91 -5.98
N MET A 348 18.94 -3.62 -5.80
CA MET A 348 20.23 -2.95 -5.77
C MET A 348 20.12 -1.60 -5.08
N TYR A 349 21.17 -1.25 -4.34
CA TYR A 349 21.43 0.07 -3.81
C TYR A 349 22.63 0.67 -4.58
N HIS A 350 22.50 1.92 -5.03
CA HIS A 350 23.57 2.58 -5.77
C HIS A 350 23.57 4.10 -5.54
N GLU A 351 24.67 4.61 -5.01
CA GLU A 351 24.91 6.05 -4.91
C GLU A 351 25.69 6.51 -6.14
N ARG A 352 25.21 7.53 -6.81
CA ARG A 352 25.83 8.04 -8.03
C ARG A 352 25.58 9.53 -8.25
N ILE A 353 26.41 10.13 -9.07
CA ILE A 353 26.17 11.48 -9.58
C ILE A 353 25.07 11.41 -10.65
N ASN A 354 24.01 12.17 -10.46
CA ASN A 354 23.02 12.41 -11.51
C ASN A 354 23.63 13.38 -12.54
N ARG A 355 23.79 12.91 -13.79
CA ARG A 355 24.45 13.70 -14.85
C ARG A 355 23.64 14.90 -15.31
N ALA A 356 22.31 14.86 -15.19
CA ALA A 356 21.45 15.97 -15.58
C ALA A 356 21.57 17.15 -14.61
N THR A 357 21.68 16.86 -13.29
CA THR A 357 21.71 17.89 -12.24
C THR A 357 23.08 18.12 -11.63
N ASN A 358 24.05 17.24 -11.93
CA ASN A 358 25.38 17.17 -11.31
C ASN A 358 25.33 17.07 -9.78
N LYS A 359 24.31 16.45 -9.22
CA LYS A 359 24.12 16.21 -7.78
C LYS A 359 24.24 14.72 -7.46
N ASN A 360 24.69 14.40 -6.26
CA ASN A 360 24.63 13.02 -5.77
C ASN A 360 23.17 12.60 -5.58
N ILE A 361 22.86 11.40 -6.01
CA ILE A 361 21.57 10.78 -5.80
C ILE A 361 21.76 9.31 -5.47
N THR A 362 21.01 8.86 -4.48
CA THR A 362 20.95 7.45 -4.11
C THR A 362 19.71 6.81 -4.73
N LEU A 363 19.89 5.69 -5.39
CA LEU A 363 18.82 4.88 -5.96
C LEU A 363 18.79 3.52 -5.28
N SER A 364 17.66 3.16 -4.74
CA SER A 364 17.43 1.86 -4.09
C SER A 364 16.27 1.14 -4.76
N LEU A 365 16.54 0.02 -5.41
CA LEU A 365 15.52 -0.89 -5.91
C LEU A 365 15.37 -2.03 -4.92
N VAL A 366 14.23 -2.14 -4.27
CA VAL A 366 13.96 -3.17 -3.27
C VAL A 366 13.82 -4.53 -3.95
N ALA A 367 14.49 -5.54 -3.41
CA ALA A 367 14.30 -6.94 -3.84
C ALA A 367 12.90 -7.40 -3.43
N ASN A 368 12.24 -8.17 -4.28
CA ASN A 368 10.91 -8.71 -3.99
C ASN A 368 10.63 -10.03 -4.73
N PRO A 369 9.71 -10.85 -4.20
CA PRO A 369 9.33 -12.12 -4.82
C PRO A 369 8.40 -11.91 -6.03
N SER A 370 7.97 -13.02 -6.64
CA SER A 370 6.93 -13.03 -7.68
C SER A 370 5.52 -12.67 -7.19
N HIS A 371 5.33 -12.48 -5.89
CA HIS A 371 4.06 -12.06 -5.28
C HIS A 371 3.80 -10.60 -5.62
N LEU A 372 2.96 -10.39 -6.63
CA LEU A 372 2.72 -9.07 -7.21
C LEU A 372 2.17 -8.10 -6.15
N GLU A 373 2.67 -6.86 -6.17
CA GLU A 373 2.29 -5.74 -5.32
C GLU A 373 2.70 -5.86 -3.83
N ALA A 374 3.22 -7.01 -3.39
CA ALA A 374 3.66 -7.22 -2.01
C ALA A 374 4.77 -6.25 -1.57
N VAL A 375 5.58 -5.77 -2.50
CA VAL A 375 6.67 -4.82 -2.25
C VAL A 375 6.18 -3.39 -1.99
N ASN A 376 4.95 -3.04 -2.37
CA ASN A 376 4.45 -1.67 -2.29
C ASN A 376 4.53 -1.10 -0.86
N PRO A 377 3.92 -1.72 0.17
CA PRO A 377 4.01 -1.22 1.53
C PRO A 377 5.45 -1.27 2.08
N VAL A 378 6.26 -2.23 1.65
CA VAL A 378 7.68 -2.33 2.06
C VAL A 378 8.47 -1.11 1.60
N VAL A 379 8.28 -0.69 0.35
CA VAL A 379 8.89 0.54 -0.19
C VAL A 379 8.41 1.78 0.56
N GLN A 380 7.12 1.85 0.88
CA GLN A 380 6.57 2.97 1.65
C GLN A 380 7.18 3.05 3.05
N GLY A 381 7.27 1.92 3.75
CA GLY A 381 7.88 1.85 5.08
C GLY A 381 9.35 2.25 5.06
N LYS A 382 10.12 1.76 4.09
CA LYS A 382 11.52 2.14 3.90
C LYS A 382 11.66 3.64 3.59
N THR A 383 10.80 4.18 2.75
CA THR A 383 10.79 5.61 2.41
C THR A 383 10.51 6.46 3.65
N LYS A 384 9.51 6.07 4.45
CA LYS A 384 9.17 6.77 5.69
C LYS A 384 10.34 6.77 6.69
N ALA A 385 11.02 5.65 6.84
CA ALA A 385 12.16 5.52 7.74
C ALA A 385 13.33 6.42 7.27
N GLU A 386 13.65 6.42 5.98
CA GLU A 386 14.71 7.27 5.43
C GLU A 386 14.37 8.77 5.57
N GLN A 387 13.10 9.16 5.37
CA GLN A 387 12.64 10.52 5.67
C GLN A 387 12.86 10.86 7.14
N PHE A 388 12.42 9.96 8.04
CA PHE A 388 12.52 10.15 9.48
C PHE A 388 13.98 10.33 9.94
N TYR A 389 14.89 9.44 9.58
CA TYR A 389 16.28 9.48 10.02
C TYR A 389 17.10 10.59 9.37
N ARG A 390 16.66 11.13 8.22
CA ARG A 390 17.28 12.28 7.54
C ARG A 390 16.65 13.61 7.94
N GLY A 391 15.63 13.61 8.82
CA GLY A 391 14.89 14.81 9.22
C GLY A 391 14.11 15.45 8.07
N ASP A 392 13.72 14.67 7.06
CA ASP A 392 12.97 15.12 5.89
C ASP A 392 11.46 15.10 6.16
N THR A 393 10.99 16.03 6.99
CA THR A 393 9.58 16.12 7.40
C THR A 393 8.63 16.47 6.26
N GLU A 394 9.13 17.15 5.24
CA GLU A 394 8.37 17.56 4.06
C GLU A 394 8.45 16.57 2.88
N GLY A 395 9.24 15.52 2.99
CA GLY A 395 9.42 14.53 1.94
C GLY A 395 10.08 15.09 0.67
N LYS A 396 10.91 16.13 0.79
CA LYS A 396 11.57 16.78 -0.36
C LYS A 396 12.86 16.09 -0.76
N LYS A 397 13.54 15.41 0.18
CA LYS A 397 14.83 14.76 -0.03
C LYS A 397 14.69 13.28 -0.38
N VAL A 398 13.69 12.61 0.18
CA VAL A 398 13.46 11.18 0.00
C VAL A 398 12.09 10.94 -0.59
N MET A 399 12.02 10.13 -1.64
CA MET A 399 10.76 9.80 -2.30
C MET A 399 10.69 8.35 -2.75
N SER A 400 9.46 7.89 -3.00
CA SER A 400 9.17 6.56 -3.54
C SER A 400 8.65 6.62 -4.98
N ILE A 401 9.02 5.61 -5.75
CA ILE A 401 8.45 5.29 -7.06
C ILE A 401 7.99 3.83 -7.03
N LEU A 402 6.73 3.57 -7.31
CA LEU A 402 6.18 2.23 -7.41
C LEU A 402 5.76 1.94 -8.85
N LEU A 403 6.31 0.88 -9.42
CA LEU A 403 5.92 0.38 -10.73
C LEU A 403 4.95 -0.79 -10.56
N HIS A 404 3.97 -0.87 -11.43
CA HIS A 404 2.89 -1.84 -11.36
C HIS A 404 2.62 -2.46 -12.73
N GLY A 405 2.17 -3.71 -12.77
CA GLY A 405 1.47 -4.26 -13.93
C GLY A 405 -0.03 -3.95 -13.82
N ASP A 406 -0.69 -3.66 -14.93
CA ASP A 406 -2.10 -3.25 -14.96
C ASP A 406 -3.06 -4.26 -14.31
N ALA A 407 -2.90 -5.54 -14.60
CA ALA A 407 -3.75 -6.58 -14.03
C ALA A 407 -3.56 -6.73 -12.50
N ALA A 408 -2.31 -6.61 -12.01
CA ALA A 408 -2.01 -6.69 -10.59
C ALA A 408 -2.48 -5.43 -9.85
N PHE A 409 -2.30 -4.27 -10.43
CA PHE A 409 -2.72 -2.99 -9.84
C PHE A 409 -4.22 -2.94 -9.59
N ALA A 410 -5.02 -3.43 -10.54
CA ALA A 410 -6.47 -3.55 -10.37
C ALA A 410 -6.91 -4.72 -9.48
N GLY A 411 -6.13 -5.82 -9.44
CA GLY A 411 -6.57 -7.08 -8.82
C GLY A 411 -6.10 -7.33 -7.39
N GLN A 412 -4.97 -6.76 -6.97
CA GLN A 412 -4.38 -7.03 -5.66
C GLN A 412 -4.88 -6.05 -4.59
N GLY A 413 -5.54 -6.58 -3.53
CA GLY A 413 -6.08 -5.75 -2.44
C GLY A 413 -5.03 -4.91 -1.71
N VAL A 414 -3.77 -5.37 -1.65
CA VAL A 414 -2.67 -4.63 -1.00
C VAL A 414 -2.35 -3.30 -1.69
N VAL A 415 -2.73 -3.11 -2.95
CA VAL A 415 -2.66 -1.82 -3.64
C VAL A 415 -3.58 -0.80 -2.96
N TYR A 416 -4.83 -1.17 -2.71
CA TYR A 416 -5.81 -0.35 -1.99
C TYR A 416 -5.33 -0.03 -0.56
N GLU A 417 -4.84 -1.03 0.16
CA GLU A 417 -4.29 -0.87 1.51
C GLU A 417 -3.11 0.11 1.51
N THR A 418 -2.21 0.02 0.52
CA THR A 418 -1.04 0.91 0.39
C THR A 418 -1.47 2.35 0.12
N PHE A 419 -2.44 2.58 -0.77
CA PHE A 419 -2.98 3.93 -1.01
C PHE A 419 -3.57 4.56 0.24
N HIS A 420 -4.26 3.77 1.07
CA HIS A 420 -4.83 4.28 2.32
C HIS A 420 -3.78 4.64 3.40
N LEU A 421 -2.54 4.22 3.26
CA LEU A 421 -1.44 4.67 4.14
C LEU A 421 -0.90 6.05 3.74
N SER A 422 -1.17 6.53 2.53
CA SER A 422 -0.50 7.67 1.89
C SER A 422 -0.63 9.00 2.65
N ASP A 423 -1.76 9.24 3.30
CA ASP A 423 -2.06 10.53 3.98
C ASP A 423 -2.27 10.36 5.50
N LEU A 424 -1.91 9.21 6.06
CA LEU A 424 -1.98 8.97 7.49
C LEU A 424 -0.74 9.52 8.21
N PRO A 425 -0.88 10.22 9.36
CA PRO A 425 0.23 10.94 10.01
C PRO A 425 1.48 10.09 10.26
N SER A 426 1.30 8.82 10.69
CA SER A 426 2.42 7.94 11.05
C SER A 426 2.96 7.12 9.86
N TYR A 427 2.31 7.19 8.70
CA TYR A 427 2.61 6.36 7.53
C TYR A 427 2.93 7.18 6.27
N THR A 428 2.45 8.41 6.16
CA THR A 428 2.64 9.25 4.96
C THR A 428 4.10 9.38 4.56
N THR A 429 4.36 9.25 3.26
CA THR A 429 5.65 9.51 2.62
C THR A 429 5.67 10.81 1.83
N ASN A 430 4.67 11.66 2.06
CA ASN A 430 4.50 12.93 1.35
C ASN A 430 4.39 12.76 -0.19
N GLY A 431 3.65 11.74 -0.60
CA GLY A 431 3.36 11.44 -1.99
C GLY A 431 4.30 10.43 -2.65
N THR A 432 3.71 9.51 -3.38
CA THR A 432 4.36 8.48 -4.20
C THR A 432 4.02 8.68 -5.66
N ILE A 433 4.96 8.44 -6.55
CA ILE A 433 4.70 8.37 -7.98
C ILE A 433 4.49 6.91 -8.35
N HIS A 434 3.27 6.58 -8.74
CA HIS A 434 2.89 5.27 -9.24
C HIS A 434 2.99 5.24 -10.76
N VAL A 435 3.71 4.27 -11.31
CA VAL A 435 3.86 4.08 -12.75
C VAL A 435 3.26 2.72 -13.13
N VAL A 436 2.11 2.75 -13.79
CA VAL A 436 1.44 1.53 -14.25
C VAL A 436 1.93 1.20 -15.65
N VAL A 437 2.60 0.06 -15.81
CA VAL A 437 2.99 -0.48 -17.11
C VAL A 437 1.80 -1.28 -17.65
N ASN A 438 0.91 -0.56 -18.31
CA ASN A 438 -0.36 -1.08 -18.79
C ASN A 438 -0.19 -1.74 -20.17
N ASN A 439 0.22 -3.00 -20.17
CA ASN A 439 0.38 -3.78 -21.39
C ASN A 439 -0.90 -4.49 -21.84
N GLN A 440 -2.02 -4.17 -21.20
CA GLN A 440 -3.38 -4.56 -21.59
C GLN A 440 -3.64 -6.06 -21.59
N ILE A 441 -2.91 -6.81 -20.75
CA ILE A 441 -3.08 -8.26 -20.57
C ILE A 441 -2.52 -8.73 -19.25
N GLY A 442 -3.24 -9.61 -18.53
CA GLY A 442 -2.78 -10.28 -17.32
C GLY A 442 -2.40 -11.73 -17.59
N PHE A 443 -1.11 -12.05 -17.81
CA PHE A 443 -0.60 -13.34 -18.24
C PHE A 443 -1.26 -13.76 -19.57
N THR A 444 -2.39 -14.49 -19.52
CA THR A 444 -3.24 -14.90 -20.64
C THR A 444 -4.65 -14.32 -20.54
N THR A 445 -4.93 -13.50 -19.54
CA THR A 445 -6.27 -13.00 -19.26
C THR A 445 -6.48 -11.61 -19.84
N ASP A 446 -7.51 -11.49 -20.65
CA ASP A 446 -7.97 -10.23 -21.22
C ASP A 446 -8.50 -9.29 -20.12
N PRO A 447 -8.25 -7.96 -20.19
CA PRO A 447 -8.75 -6.99 -19.20
C PRO A 447 -10.26 -7.07 -18.95
N ARG A 448 -11.05 -7.35 -19.96
CA ARG A 448 -12.52 -7.51 -19.87
C ARG A 448 -12.95 -8.67 -18.97
N MET A 449 -12.08 -9.67 -18.77
CA MET A 449 -12.28 -10.81 -17.88
C MET A 449 -11.54 -10.66 -16.54
N ALA A 450 -10.69 -9.63 -16.40
CA ALA A 450 -9.80 -9.45 -15.25
C ALA A 450 -10.27 -8.36 -14.29
N ARG A 451 -10.98 -7.35 -14.77
CA ARG A 451 -11.46 -6.22 -13.95
C ARG A 451 -12.82 -5.72 -14.43
N SER A 452 -13.56 -5.13 -13.49
CA SER A 452 -14.87 -4.49 -13.78
C SER A 452 -14.74 -3.00 -14.10
N SER A 453 -13.62 -2.38 -13.72
CA SER A 453 -13.40 -0.95 -13.97
C SER A 453 -12.89 -0.71 -15.39
N PRO A 454 -13.19 0.45 -16.00
CA PRO A 454 -12.67 0.84 -17.31
C PRO A 454 -11.15 0.85 -17.34
N TYR A 455 -10.52 1.41 -16.31
CA TYR A 455 -9.06 1.50 -16.20
C TYR A 455 -8.52 0.69 -15.04
N PRO A 456 -7.31 0.15 -15.16
CA PRO A 456 -6.65 -0.49 -14.01
C PRO A 456 -6.35 0.50 -12.88
N THR A 457 -6.31 1.78 -13.20
CA THR A 457 -5.92 2.89 -12.33
C THR A 457 -7.05 3.47 -11.49
N ASP A 458 -8.29 3.01 -11.66
CA ASP A 458 -9.46 3.56 -10.92
C ASP A 458 -9.33 3.49 -9.40
N VAL A 459 -8.50 2.61 -8.87
CA VAL A 459 -8.18 2.52 -7.43
C VAL A 459 -7.60 3.83 -6.87
N ALA A 460 -6.89 4.61 -7.67
CA ALA A 460 -6.29 5.87 -7.25
C ALA A 460 -7.33 6.96 -6.87
N ARG A 461 -8.53 6.85 -7.40
CA ARG A 461 -9.63 7.78 -7.12
C ARG A 461 -10.06 7.78 -5.64
N VAL A 462 -9.83 6.67 -4.90
CA VAL A 462 -10.23 6.56 -3.49
C VAL A 462 -9.48 7.56 -2.58
N VAL A 463 -8.27 7.99 -2.98
CA VAL A 463 -7.47 8.98 -2.27
C VAL A 463 -7.34 10.30 -3.02
N ASN A 464 -8.16 10.53 -4.04
CA ASN A 464 -8.12 11.71 -4.91
C ASN A 464 -6.75 11.94 -5.59
N ALA A 465 -6.03 10.87 -5.92
CA ALA A 465 -4.78 10.96 -6.67
C ALA A 465 -5.10 11.14 -8.17
N PRO A 466 -4.58 12.17 -8.86
CA PRO A 466 -4.80 12.36 -10.29
C PRO A 466 -4.18 11.21 -11.09
N ILE A 467 -4.80 10.89 -12.23
CA ILE A 467 -4.38 9.82 -13.12
C ILE A 467 -4.06 10.43 -14.48
N PHE A 468 -2.85 10.20 -14.95
CA PHE A 468 -2.37 10.65 -16.26
C PHE A 468 -2.11 9.43 -17.14
N HIS A 469 -3.01 9.16 -18.06
CA HIS A 469 -2.84 8.14 -19.09
C HIS A 469 -2.00 8.70 -20.23
N VAL A 470 -1.10 7.91 -20.77
CA VAL A 470 -0.27 8.33 -21.89
C VAL A 470 0.07 7.14 -22.80
N ASN A 471 -0.02 7.37 -24.10
CA ASN A 471 0.38 6.41 -25.12
C ASN A 471 1.90 6.23 -25.10
N ALA A 472 2.36 5.02 -24.83
CA ALA A 472 3.78 4.68 -24.72
C ALA A 472 4.56 4.81 -26.04
N ASP A 473 3.88 4.89 -27.19
CA ASP A 473 4.50 5.12 -28.50
C ASP A 473 4.72 6.61 -28.82
N ASP A 474 4.34 7.52 -27.90
CA ASP A 474 4.71 8.93 -27.92
C ASP A 474 5.69 9.29 -26.79
N PRO A 475 7.01 9.16 -27.02
CA PRO A 475 8.00 9.39 -25.97
C PRO A 475 8.04 10.83 -25.43
N GLU A 476 7.70 11.84 -26.25
CA GLU A 476 7.68 13.24 -25.82
C GLU A 476 6.49 13.48 -24.86
N ALA A 477 5.30 12.96 -25.18
CA ALA A 477 4.15 13.00 -24.29
C ALA A 477 4.43 12.30 -22.94
N VAL A 478 5.07 11.12 -22.97
CA VAL A 478 5.47 10.40 -21.76
C VAL A 478 6.42 11.23 -20.88
N MET A 479 7.44 11.88 -21.46
CA MET A 479 8.37 12.73 -20.71
C MET A 479 7.64 13.92 -20.07
N TYR A 480 6.71 14.53 -20.82
CA TYR A 480 5.93 15.65 -20.30
C TYR A 480 5.08 15.25 -19.09
N VAL A 481 4.31 14.17 -19.21
CA VAL A 481 3.48 13.63 -18.14
C VAL A 481 4.32 13.28 -16.91
N CYS A 482 5.49 12.67 -17.08
CA CYS A 482 6.41 12.36 -15.99
C CYS A 482 6.91 13.61 -15.25
N ASN A 483 7.23 14.69 -15.99
CA ASN A 483 7.62 15.96 -15.38
C ASN A 483 6.49 16.57 -14.54
N VAL A 484 5.26 16.58 -15.09
CA VAL A 484 4.07 17.09 -14.38
C VAL A 484 3.77 16.23 -13.14
N ALA A 485 3.92 14.92 -13.20
CA ALA A 485 3.73 14.03 -12.06
C ALA A 485 4.72 14.33 -10.91
N VAL A 486 5.98 14.59 -11.21
CA VAL A 486 6.98 15.01 -10.21
C VAL A 486 6.61 16.37 -9.61
N GLU A 487 6.24 17.33 -10.44
CA GLU A 487 5.82 18.66 -9.98
C GLU A 487 4.59 18.59 -9.09
N TRP A 488 3.59 17.78 -9.44
CA TRP A 488 2.42 17.51 -8.60
C TRP A 488 2.82 16.98 -7.22
N ARG A 489 3.60 15.90 -7.18
CA ARG A 489 4.06 15.27 -5.93
C ARG A 489 4.79 16.27 -5.04
N ASN A 490 5.64 17.09 -5.62
CA ASN A 490 6.42 18.06 -4.86
C ASN A 490 5.64 19.31 -4.45
N THR A 491 4.58 19.68 -5.19
CA THR A 491 3.74 20.81 -4.86
C THR A 491 2.72 20.49 -3.79
N PHE A 492 2.08 19.34 -3.89
CA PHE A 492 0.94 18.98 -3.03
C PHE A 492 1.26 17.89 -2.00
N ASN A 493 2.44 17.26 -2.07
CA ASN A 493 2.83 16.13 -1.21
C ASN A 493 1.81 14.96 -1.25
N LYS A 494 1.24 14.70 -2.43
CA LYS A 494 0.22 13.67 -2.67
C LYS A 494 0.64 12.69 -3.75
N ASP A 495 0.02 11.52 -3.72
CA ASP A 495 0.21 10.50 -4.74
C ASP A 495 -0.27 10.95 -6.11
N VAL A 496 0.32 10.39 -7.14
CA VAL A 496 -0.05 10.57 -8.55
C VAL A 496 0.20 9.28 -9.31
N VAL A 497 -0.68 8.99 -10.26
CA VAL A 497 -0.56 7.80 -11.11
C VAL A 497 -0.26 8.20 -12.54
N VAL A 498 0.76 7.60 -13.12
CA VAL A 498 1.10 7.67 -14.55
C VAL A 498 0.81 6.30 -15.16
N ASP A 499 -0.16 6.24 -16.05
CA ASP A 499 -0.56 5.03 -16.77
C ASP A 499 0.11 5.00 -18.14
N LEU A 500 1.17 4.20 -18.29
CA LEU A 500 1.86 3.98 -19.56
C LEU A 500 1.11 2.91 -20.36
N VAL A 501 0.20 3.33 -21.21
CA VAL A 501 -0.57 2.43 -22.07
C VAL A 501 0.33 1.91 -23.18
N CYS A 502 0.62 0.64 -23.15
CA CYS A 502 1.61 -0.03 -24.00
C CYS A 502 1.12 -1.41 -24.42
N TYR A 503 2.02 -2.25 -24.89
CA TYR A 503 1.74 -3.65 -25.20
C TYR A 503 2.92 -4.52 -24.81
N ARG A 504 2.70 -5.81 -24.72
CA ARG A 504 3.72 -6.83 -24.47
C ARG A 504 4.04 -7.55 -25.78
N ARG A 505 5.25 -7.37 -26.31
CA ARG A 505 5.62 -7.91 -27.63
C ARG A 505 5.76 -9.44 -27.63
N ARG A 506 6.23 -10.03 -26.55
CA ARG A 506 6.40 -11.48 -26.38
C ARG A 506 5.32 -12.05 -25.46
N GLY A 507 5.33 -13.37 -25.21
CA GLY A 507 4.46 -14.01 -24.23
C GLY A 507 4.67 -13.49 -22.80
N HIS A 508 4.03 -14.09 -21.82
CA HIS A 508 4.25 -13.72 -20.41
C HIS A 508 5.72 -13.88 -20.03
N ASN A 509 6.34 -14.94 -20.50
CA ASN A 509 7.79 -15.12 -20.52
C ASN A 509 8.24 -15.53 -21.93
N GLU A 510 9.53 -15.69 -22.12
CA GLU A 510 10.13 -15.93 -23.45
C GLU A 510 9.85 -17.31 -24.05
N MET A 511 9.35 -18.25 -23.23
CA MET A 511 8.97 -19.60 -23.68
C MET A 511 7.46 -19.74 -23.96
N ASP A 512 6.68 -18.68 -23.69
CA ASP A 512 5.23 -18.67 -23.83
C ASP A 512 4.80 -18.24 -25.25
N GLU A 513 3.81 -18.96 -25.82
CA GLU A 513 3.23 -18.60 -27.12
C GLU A 513 1.88 -17.89 -26.92
N PRO A 514 1.86 -16.57 -26.94
CA PRO A 514 0.66 -15.78 -26.61
C PRO A 514 -0.45 -15.86 -27.67
N MET A 515 -0.16 -16.30 -28.87
CA MET A 515 -1.18 -16.48 -29.92
C MET A 515 -2.17 -17.60 -29.61
N PHE A 516 -1.84 -18.51 -28.67
CA PHE A 516 -2.78 -19.55 -28.24
C PHE A 516 -4.03 -18.96 -27.58
N THR A 517 -3.91 -17.81 -26.91
CA THR A 517 -5.01 -17.19 -26.16
C THR A 517 -5.44 -15.83 -26.75
N GLN A 518 -4.52 -15.01 -27.31
CA GLN A 518 -4.78 -13.69 -27.86
C GLN A 518 -4.33 -13.56 -29.33
N PRO A 519 -4.90 -14.32 -30.25
CA PRO A 519 -4.42 -14.37 -31.64
C PRO A 519 -4.56 -13.05 -32.39
N LEU A 520 -5.65 -12.29 -32.17
CA LEU A 520 -5.90 -11.02 -32.86
C LEU A 520 -4.96 -9.92 -32.36
N MET A 521 -4.83 -9.79 -31.05
CA MET A 521 -3.94 -8.82 -30.42
C MET A 521 -2.48 -9.04 -30.89
N TYR A 522 -1.99 -10.26 -30.86
CA TYR A 522 -0.60 -10.55 -31.28
C TYR A 522 -0.38 -10.46 -32.78
N LYS A 523 -1.38 -10.71 -33.62
CA LYS A 523 -1.30 -10.38 -35.05
C LYS A 523 -1.09 -8.88 -35.27
N GLN A 524 -1.71 -8.03 -34.46
CA GLN A 524 -1.52 -6.59 -34.53
C GLN A 524 -0.15 -6.19 -33.96
N ILE A 525 0.26 -6.75 -32.81
CA ILE A 525 1.58 -6.51 -32.20
C ILE A 525 2.72 -6.85 -33.18
N HIS A 526 2.61 -7.95 -33.94
CA HIS A 526 3.63 -8.32 -34.93
C HIS A 526 3.79 -7.30 -36.05
N LYS A 527 2.74 -6.54 -36.37
CA LYS A 527 2.77 -5.47 -37.39
C LYS A 527 3.31 -4.15 -36.81
N GLN A 528 3.33 -4.02 -35.49
CA GLN A 528 3.67 -2.76 -34.82
C GLN A 528 5.15 -2.45 -34.98
N VAL A 529 5.45 -1.26 -35.49
CA VAL A 529 6.83 -0.76 -35.54
C VAL A 529 7.26 -0.38 -34.13
N PRO A 530 8.48 -0.78 -33.69
CA PRO A 530 8.98 -0.40 -32.35
C PRO A 530 9.07 1.12 -32.17
N VAL A 531 8.80 1.58 -30.95
CA VAL A 531 8.81 3.02 -30.60
C VAL A 531 10.13 3.71 -30.92
N LEU A 532 11.26 3.03 -30.72
CA LEU A 532 12.59 3.56 -31.09
C LEU A 532 12.66 3.91 -32.58
N LYS A 533 12.18 3.01 -33.44
CA LYS A 533 12.21 3.25 -34.88
C LYS A 533 11.29 4.41 -35.30
N LYS A 534 10.06 4.44 -34.76
CA LYS A 534 9.11 5.55 -34.99
C LYS A 534 9.71 6.89 -34.58
N TYR A 535 10.32 6.94 -33.39
CA TYR A 535 10.88 8.18 -32.87
C TYR A 535 12.14 8.62 -33.62
N ALA A 536 13.02 7.67 -33.97
CA ALA A 536 14.22 7.96 -34.76
C ALA A 536 13.85 8.52 -36.13
N ASP A 537 12.88 7.88 -36.84
CA ASP A 537 12.42 8.35 -38.15
C ASP A 537 11.83 9.77 -38.07
N LYS A 538 11.05 10.08 -37.03
CA LYS A 538 10.55 11.43 -36.73
C LYS A 538 11.70 12.44 -36.58
N LEU A 539 12.72 12.15 -35.78
CA LEU A 539 13.81 13.07 -35.52
C LEU A 539 14.75 13.24 -36.71
N ILE A 540 14.90 12.22 -37.53
CA ILE A 540 15.63 12.30 -38.83
C ILE A 540 14.87 13.17 -39.82
N ALA A 541 13.55 12.99 -39.93
CA ALA A 541 12.71 13.80 -40.79
C ALA A 541 12.69 15.28 -40.37
N ASP A 542 12.69 15.55 -39.05
CA ASP A 542 12.76 16.92 -38.50
C ASP A 542 14.16 17.54 -38.57
N GLY A 543 15.19 16.80 -39.00
CA GLY A 543 16.58 17.24 -39.05
C GLY A 543 17.24 17.42 -37.69
N THR A 544 16.63 16.89 -36.61
CA THR A 544 17.19 16.93 -35.26
C THR A 544 18.38 15.99 -35.12
N VAL A 545 18.34 14.83 -35.81
CA VAL A 545 19.37 13.79 -35.79
C VAL A 545 19.61 13.29 -37.21
N THR A 546 20.85 12.96 -37.56
CA THR A 546 21.14 12.28 -38.81
C THR A 546 21.05 10.76 -38.68
N LEU A 547 20.86 10.06 -39.79
CA LEU A 547 20.84 8.58 -39.79
C LEU A 547 22.16 8.04 -39.25
N GLN A 548 23.28 8.65 -39.62
CA GLN A 548 24.61 8.24 -39.16
C GLN A 548 24.76 8.38 -37.65
N GLU A 549 24.35 9.50 -37.05
CA GLU A 549 24.38 9.69 -35.57
C GLU A 549 23.54 8.64 -34.85
N PHE A 550 22.38 8.26 -35.41
CA PHE A 550 21.56 7.23 -34.85
C PHE A 550 22.21 5.85 -34.90
N GLU A 551 22.82 5.47 -36.02
CA GLU A 551 23.53 4.20 -36.16
C GLU A 551 24.80 4.13 -35.27
N GLU A 552 25.48 5.24 -35.11
CA GLU A 552 26.62 5.35 -34.19
C GLU A 552 26.23 5.13 -32.72
N GLU A 553 25.10 5.69 -32.27
CA GLU A 553 24.65 5.49 -30.88
C GLU A 553 24.21 4.03 -30.64
N ILE A 554 23.61 3.36 -31.63
CA ILE A 554 23.31 1.92 -31.59
C ILE A 554 24.61 1.12 -31.47
N ALA A 555 25.56 1.34 -32.38
CA ALA A 555 26.83 0.59 -32.41
C ALA A 555 27.63 0.77 -31.12
N LYS A 556 27.62 1.96 -30.56
CA LYS A 556 28.26 2.28 -29.29
C LYS A 556 27.69 1.47 -28.12
N TYR A 557 26.37 1.36 -28.02
CA TYR A 557 25.77 0.60 -26.93
C TYR A 557 25.89 -0.92 -27.12
N ASP A 558 25.82 -1.41 -28.35
CA ASP A 558 26.04 -2.81 -28.69
C ASP A 558 27.48 -3.23 -28.31
N LYS A 559 28.48 -2.40 -28.60
CA LYS A 559 29.86 -2.63 -28.18
C LYS A 559 30.00 -2.73 -26.66
N ILE A 560 29.36 -1.84 -25.90
CA ILE A 560 29.34 -1.88 -24.41
C ILE A 560 28.78 -3.22 -23.93
N CYS A 561 27.70 -3.71 -24.52
CA CYS A 561 27.09 -5.01 -24.15
C CYS A 561 28.00 -6.20 -24.47
N GLU A 562 28.62 -6.24 -25.65
CA GLU A 562 29.54 -7.33 -26.03
C GLU A 562 30.82 -7.35 -25.18
N GLU A 563 31.39 -6.20 -24.83
CA GLU A 563 32.52 -6.13 -23.92
C GLU A 563 32.14 -6.61 -22.51
N ALA A 564 30.98 -6.20 -21.98
CA ALA A 564 30.48 -6.66 -20.69
C ALA A 564 30.20 -8.16 -20.70
N TYR A 565 29.64 -8.68 -21.78
CA TYR A 565 29.42 -10.12 -21.96
C TYR A 565 30.71 -10.92 -21.95
N THR A 566 31.76 -10.38 -22.59
CA THR A 566 33.07 -11.03 -22.56
C THR A 566 33.63 -11.08 -21.14
N ARG A 567 33.58 -9.97 -20.38
CA ARG A 567 33.98 -9.94 -18.97
C ARG A 567 33.14 -10.80 -18.06
N SER A 568 31.83 -11.01 -18.36
CA SER A 568 30.95 -11.83 -17.52
C SER A 568 31.34 -13.31 -17.48
N LYS A 569 32.07 -13.81 -18.50
CA LYS A 569 32.51 -15.21 -18.57
C LYS A 569 33.62 -15.53 -17.54
N ASP A 570 34.30 -14.51 -17.06
CA ASP A 570 35.35 -14.66 -16.04
C ASP A 570 34.78 -14.60 -14.62
N LYS A 571 33.51 -14.23 -14.45
CA LYS A 571 32.82 -14.16 -13.15
C LYS A 571 32.33 -15.56 -12.77
N LYS A 572 32.92 -16.16 -11.74
CA LYS A 572 32.52 -17.47 -11.21
C LYS A 572 31.59 -17.35 -10.01
N ILE A 573 31.61 -16.21 -9.35
CA ILE A 573 30.94 -15.98 -8.07
C ILE A 573 30.13 -14.68 -8.16
N LEU A 574 28.86 -14.75 -7.76
CA LEU A 574 27.99 -13.60 -7.65
C LEU A 574 28.14 -12.99 -6.25
N HIS A 575 28.73 -11.80 -6.16
CA HIS A 575 28.83 -11.07 -4.90
C HIS A 575 27.57 -10.22 -4.69
N ILE A 576 26.71 -10.62 -3.76
CA ILE A 576 25.47 -9.93 -3.41
C ILE A 576 25.73 -8.80 -2.39
N LYS A 577 26.84 -8.83 -1.68
CA LYS A 577 27.22 -7.92 -0.59
C LYS A 577 27.22 -6.44 -0.92
N HIS A 578 27.56 -6.10 -2.16
CA HIS A 578 27.57 -4.70 -2.62
C HIS A 578 26.17 -4.06 -2.69
N TRP A 579 25.13 -4.81 -2.33
CA TRP A 579 23.74 -4.38 -2.42
C TRP A 579 23.11 -4.07 -1.05
N LEU A 580 23.87 -4.31 0.06
CA LEU A 580 23.43 -3.91 1.39
C LEU A 580 23.46 -2.39 1.50
N ASP A 581 22.37 -1.84 2.00
CA ASP A 581 22.19 -0.41 2.21
C ASP A 581 23.15 0.14 3.27
N SER A 582 23.48 1.40 3.12
CA SER A 582 24.40 2.17 3.94
C SER A 582 24.24 2.11 5.46
N PRO A 583 23.03 1.92 6.07
CA PRO A 583 22.92 1.91 7.54
C PRO A 583 23.54 0.69 8.24
N TRP A 584 23.93 -0.33 7.48
CA TRP A 584 24.48 -1.58 7.98
C TRP A 584 26.02 -1.68 7.99
N PRO A 585 26.80 -0.69 7.53
CA PRO A 585 28.26 -0.75 7.64
C PRO A 585 28.67 -0.82 9.13
N GLY A 586 29.54 -1.73 9.45
CA GLY A 586 29.97 -1.94 10.81
C GLY A 586 29.41 -3.20 11.49
N PHE A 587 28.35 -3.78 10.97
CA PHE A 587 27.75 -5.03 11.47
C PHE A 587 28.44 -6.28 10.92
N PHE A 588 28.97 -6.21 9.70
CA PHE A 588 29.51 -7.35 8.98
C PHE A 588 30.99 -7.15 8.62
N ASN A 589 31.72 -8.25 8.54
CA ASN A 589 33.05 -8.31 7.93
C ASN A 589 32.92 -8.14 6.42
N LEU A 590 34.08 -7.95 5.74
CA LEU A 590 34.13 -7.94 4.29
C LEU A 590 33.60 -9.24 3.65
N ASN A 591 33.58 -10.33 4.42
CA ASN A 591 33.05 -11.63 4.00
C ASN A 591 31.54 -11.78 4.22
N GLY A 592 30.82 -10.78 4.79
CA GLY A 592 29.39 -10.83 5.09
C GLY A 592 29.02 -11.50 6.40
N GLU A 593 30.01 -12.00 7.15
CA GLU A 593 29.81 -12.57 8.46
C GLU A 593 29.63 -11.48 9.53
N PRO A 594 28.80 -11.70 10.57
CA PRO A 594 28.72 -10.80 11.72
C PRO A 594 30.11 -10.62 12.38
N LYS A 595 30.43 -9.41 12.78
CA LYS A 595 31.72 -9.10 13.41
C LYS A 595 31.90 -9.75 14.79
N SER A 596 30.82 -9.99 15.47
CA SER A 596 30.77 -10.63 16.79
C SER A 596 29.49 -11.42 16.93
N MET A 597 29.52 -12.51 17.67
CA MET A 597 28.36 -13.36 18.00
C MET A 597 27.97 -13.25 19.48
N THR A 598 28.65 -12.43 20.25
CA THR A 598 28.41 -12.28 21.69
C THR A 598 27.42 -11.16 21.96
N CYS A 599 26.41 -11.45 22.78
CA CYS A 599 25.48 -10.45 23.28
C CYS A 599 26.04 -9.82 24.56
N PRO A 600 26.10 -8.50 24.69
CA PRO A 600 26.46 -7.86 25.97
C PRO A 600 25.34 -8.04 27.00
N PRO A 601 25.64 -7.82 28.31
CA PRO A 601 24.63 -7.88 29.37
C PRO A 601 23.49 -6.90 29.12
N THR A 602 22.24 -7.33 29.36
CA THR A 602 21.03 -6.55 29.15
C THR A 602 20.49 -5.81 30.36
N GLY A 603 20.96 -6.17 31.57
CA GLY A 603 20.51 -5.57 32.84
C GLY A 603 20.87 -4.08 32.93
N ILE A 604 19.98 -3.29 33.51
CA ILE A 604 20.16 -1.83 33.71
C ILE A 604 20.17 -1.47 35.21
N PRO A 605 20.67 -0.28 35.57
CA PRO A 605 20.63 0.21 36.97
C PRO A 605 19.19 0.36 37.49
N GLU A 606 19.01 0.06 38.78
CA GLU A 606 17.69 0.11 39.40
C GLU A 606 17.09 1.53 39.45
N ASP A 607 17.93 2.56 39.59
CA ASP A 607 17.51 3.95 39.55
C ASP A 607 16.88 4.29 38.19
N MET A 608 17.38 3.72 37.08
CA MET A 608 16.80 3.86 35.78
C MET A 608 15.41 3.18 35.68
N LEU A 609 15.26 1.96 36.18
CA LEU A 609 13.97 1.27 36.29
C LEU A 609 12.94 2.10 37.08
N ASN A 610 13.35 2.65 38.23
CA ASN A 610 12.49 3.53 39.03
C ASN A 610 12.12 4.81 38.30
N HIS A 611 13.06 5.41 37.57
CA HIS A 611 12.82 6.62 36.81
C HIS A 611 11.79 6.38 35.69
N ILE A 612 11.97 5.32 34.90
CA ILE A 612 11.06 4.95 33.82
C ILE A 612 9.68 4.63 34.37
N GLY A 613 9.59 3.75 35.40
CA GLY A 613 8.32 3.36 35.98
C GLY A 613 7.52 4.54 36.55
N ASN A 614 8.18 5.49 37.18
CA ASN A 614 7.55 6.72 37.70
C ASN A 614 7.16 7.68 36.58
N GLY A 615 8.06 7.96 35.62
CA GLY A 615 7.85 8.88 34.51
C GLY A 615 6.73 8.41 33.58
N ALA A 616 6.80 7.16 33.14
CA ALA A 616 5.80 6.57 32.23
C ALA A 616 4.41 6.42 32.84
N SER A 617 4.32 6.33 34.19
CA SER A 617 3.06 6.25 34.92
C SER A 617 2.54 7.61 35.40
N SER A 618 3.15 8.69 34.99
CA SER A 618 2.78 10.07 35.32
C SER A 618 2.13 10.79 34.12
N VAL A 619 1.55 11.96 34.40
CA VAL A 619 1.05 12.87 33.36
C VAL A 619 1.97 14.10 33.35
N PRO A 620 2.89 14.21 32.39
CA PRO A 620 3.91 15.28 32.42
C PRO A 620 3.39 16.65 31.98
N LEU A 621 2.15 16.75 31.50
CA LEU A 621 1.56 18.00 30.97
C LEU A 621 0.68 18.69 32.02
N GLU A 622 0.97 19.96 32.29
CA GLU A 622 0.15 20.78 33.16
C GLU A 622 -1.25 21.02 32.59
N GLY A 623 -2.29 20.97 33.44
CA GLY A 623 -3.68 21.14 33.06
C GLY A 623 -4.25 20.03 32.18
N PHE A 624 -3.58 18.88 32.10
CA PHE A 624 -4.06 17.73 31.35
C PHE A 624 -4.91 16.82 32.25
N LYS A 625 -6.14 16.52 31.84
CA LYS A 625 -7.08 15.73 32.63
C LYS A 625 -7.31 14.36 32.02
N ILE A 626 -7.01 13.30 32.76
CA ILE A 626 -7.23 11.91 32.37
C ILE A 626 -8.50 11.33 33.00
N HIS A 627 -9.04 10.29 32.37
CA HIS A 627 -10.19 9.56 32.90
C HIS A 627 -9.89 8.95 34.29
N GLY A 628 -10.84 9.04 35.23
CA GLY A 628 -10.63 8.58 36.60
C GLY A 628 -10.28 7.09 36.76
N GLY A 629 -10.79 6.24 35.86
CA GLY A 629 -10.41 4.83 35.78
C GLY A 629 -8.95 4.64 35.39
N LEU A 630 -8.47 5.42 34.39
CA LEU A 630 -7.09 5.39 33.94
C LEU A 630 -6.13 5.90 35.02
N SER A 631 -6.52 6.98 35.77
CA SER A 631 -5.76 7.46 36.92
C SER A 631 -5.51 6.38 37.98
N ARG A 632 -6.50 5.48 38.22
CA ARG A 632 -6.31 4.34 39.13
C ARG A 632 -5.31 3.32 38.59
N ILE A 633 -5.32 3.04 37.27
CA ILE A 633 -4.36 2.12 36.65
C ILE A 633 -2.94 2.69 36.77
N LEU A 634 -2.72 3.96 36.44
CA LEU A 634 -1.41 4.60 36.55
C LEU A 634 -0.90 4.63 38.02
N LYS A 635 -1.77 4.90 39.00
CA LYS A 635 -1.42 4.79 40.44
C LYS A 635 -1.01 3.37 40.81
N GLY A 636 -1.70 2.35 40.30
CA GLY A 636 -1.33 0.95 40.51
C GLY A 636 0.07 0.62 39.97
N ARG A 637 0.46 1.20 38.83
CA ARG A 637 1.81 1.05 38.26
C ARG A 637 2.88 1.73 39.12
N LEU A 638 2.61 2.93 39.63
CA LEU A 638 3.48 3.60 40.59
C LEU A 638 3.70 2.75 41.83
N GLU A 639 2.65 2.09 42.30
CA GLU A 639 2.74 1.18 43.46
C GLU A 639 3.57 -0.08 43.12
N MET A 640 3.39 -0.66 41.93
CA MET A 640 4.23 -1.77 41.47
C MET A 640 5.71 -1.37 41.41
N THR A 641 6.03 -0.20 40.86
CA THR A 641 7.39 0.34 40.82
C THR A 641 7.99 0.46 42.22
N LYS A 642 7.25 1.04 43.19
CA LYS A 642 7.69 1.14 44.58
C LYS A 642 7.95 -0.24 45.24
N ASN A 643 7.11 -1.20 44.91
CA ASN A 643 7.23 -2.57 45.43
C ASN A 643 8.26 -3.41 44.65
N ARG A 644 8.97 -2.81 43.67
CA ARG A 644 10.01 -3.47 42.86
C ARG A 644 9.47 -4.68 42.09
N VAL A 645 8.24 -4.59 41.56
CA VAL A 645 7.56 -5.64 40.83
C VAL A 645 7.00 -5.06 39.55
N VAL A 646 7.06 -5.82 38.46
CA VAL A 646 6.51 -5.42 37.15
C VAL A 646 5.55 -6.48 36.60
N ASP A 647 4.46 -6.03 36.06
CA ASP A 647 3.63 -6.83 35.17
C ASP A 647 4.09 -6.68 33.69
N TRP A 648 3.46 -7.38 32.77
CA TRP A 648 3.80 -7.33 31.35
C TRP A 648 3.81 -5.91 30.79
N ALA A 649 2.77 -5.12 31.05
CA ALA A 649 2.66 -3.77 30.53
C ALA A 649 3.74 -2.82 31.07
N LEU A 650 4.06 -2.90 32.35
CA LEU A 650 5.14 -2.12 32.96
C LEU A 650 6.52 -2.59 32.48
N GLY A 651 6.69 -3.89 32.21
CA GLY A 651 7.89 -4.46 31.58
C GLY A 651 8.15 -3.89 30.19
N GLU A 652 7.11 -3.70 29.38
CA GLU A 652 7.23 -3.00 28.08
C GLU A 652 7.72 -1.56 28.25
N TYR A 653 7.16 -0.81 29.21
CA TYR A 653 7.62 0.56 29.51
C TYR A 653 9.11 0.59 29.87
N MET A 654 9.56 -0.35 30.68
CA MET A 654 10.96 -0.41 31.11
C MET A 654 11.90 -0.76 29.97
N ALA A 655 11.56 -1.74 29.15
CA ALA A 655 12.32 -2.10 27.98
C ALA A 655 12.41 -0.94 26.97
N PHE A 656 11.30 -0.37 26.60
CA PHE A 656 11.27 0.72 25.63
C PHE A 656 11.94 1.99 26.20
N GLY A 657 11.63 2.37 27.45
CA GLY A 657 12.22 3.54 28.09
C GLY A 657 13.73 3.47 28.17
N SER A 658 14.30 2.32 28.52
CA SER A 658 15.75 2.14 28.58
C SER A 658 16.41 2.28 27.18
N LEU A 659 15.81 1.72 26.14
CA LEU A 659 16.28 1.88 24.75
C LEU A 659 16.23 3.35 24.30
N LEU A 660 15.16 4.08 24.63
CA LEU A 660 15.05 5.51 24.32
C LEU A 660 16.19 6.31 24.95
N LYS A 661 16.60 5.98 26.18
CA LYS A 661 17.74 6.62 26.87
C LYS A 661 19.06 6.39 26.14
N GLU A 662 19.24 5.23 25.56
CA GLU A 662 20.42 4.87 24.76
C GLU A 662 20.42 5.45 23.34
N GLY A 663 19.42 6.24 23.00
CA GLY A 663 19.29 6.84 21.67
C GLY A 663 18.70 5.90 20.60
N ILE A 664 18.09 4.79 21.00
CA ILE A 664 17.45 3.84 20.11
C ILE A 664 15.99 4.23 19.90
N HIS A 665 15.62 4.50 18.66
CA HIS A 665 14.24 4.78 18.29
C HIS A 665 13.39 3.51 18.49
N VAL A 666 12.26 3.65 19.18
CA VAL A 666 11.27 2.58 19.33
C VAL A 666 10.01 2.97 18.59
N ARG A 667 9.60 2.13 17.64
CA ARG A 667 8.36 2.27 16.86
C ARG A 667 7.46 1.07 17.10
N LEU A 668 6.27 1.32 17.63
CA LEU A 668 5.22 0.33 17.85
C LEU A 668 3.99 0.71 17.03
N SER A 669 3.57 -0.17 16.15
CA SER A 669 2.36 0.02 15.35
C SER A 669 1.50 -1.24 15.32
N GLY A 670 0.23 -1.08 15.03
CA GLY A 670 -0.78 -2.13 14.97
C GLY A 670 -2.15 -1.60 15.33
N GLN A 671 -3.14 -2.47 15.30
CA GLN A 671 -4.52 -2.09 15.62
C GLN A 671 -4.66 -1.90 17.13
N ASP A 672 -5.16 -0.73 17.55
CA ASP A 672 -5.43 -0.36 18.95
C ASP A 672 -4.19 -0.40 19.88
N VAL A 673 -2.97 -0.33 19.36
CA VAL A 673 -1.74 -0.47 20.17
C VAL A 673 -1.50 0.69 21.13
N GLU A 674 -2.01 1.88 20.87
CA GLU A 674 -1.86 3.04 21.75
C GLU A 674 -2.45 2.79 23.14
N ARG A 675 -3.58 2.12 23.19
CA ARG A 675 -4.23 1.65 24.43
C ARG A 675 -3.85 0.20 24.77
N GLY A 676 -3.61 -0.60 23.76
CA GLY A 676 -3.57 -2.06 23.78
C GLY A 676 -4.97 -2.65 23.59
N THR A 677 -5.11 -3.68 22.73
CA THR A 677 -6.40 -4.36 22.47
C THR A 677 -7.08 -4.78 23.77
N PHE A 678 -6.31 -5.28 24.74
CA PHE A 678 -6.80 -5.74 26.04
C PHE A 678 -6.80 -4.63 27.11
N SER A 679 -6.68 -3.35 26.73
CA SER A 679 -6.64 -2.19 27.65
C SER A 679 -5.54 -2.32 28.71
N HIS A 680 -4.38 -2.78 28.31
CA HIS A 680 -3.23 -3.01 29.21
C HIS A 680 -2.13 -1.96 29.05
N ARG A 681 -1.92 -1.40 27.85
CA ARG A 681 -0.78 -0.56 27.51
C ARG A 681 -0.92 0.90 27.93
N HIS A 682 -1.85 1.65 27.37
CA HIS A 682 -2.10 3.08 27.66
C HIS A 682 -0.87 3.97 27.44
N HIS A 683 -0.18 3.84 26.30
CA HIS A 683 0.97 4.66 25.95
C HIS A 683 0.60 6.06 25.46
N VAL A 684 -0.65 6.25 24.95
CA VAL A 684 -1.21 7.54 24.61
C VAL A 684 -2.35 7.87 25.57
N LEU A 685 -2.22 8.99 26.27
CA LEU A 685 -3.24 9.52 27.16
C LEU A 685 -4.07 10.57 26.40
N HIS A 686 -5.38 10.57 26.62
CA HIS A 686 -6.31 11.51 26.01
C HIS A 686 -6.88 12.46 27.04
N ASP A 687 -6.87 13.75 26.72
CA ASP A 687 -7.45 14.78 27.57
C ASP A 687 -8.99 14.66 27.57
N GLN A 688 -9.59 14.73 28.74
CA GLN A 688 -11.05 14.61 28.90
C GLN A 688 -11.80 15.92 28.66
N GLU A 689 -11.12 17.04 28.53
CA GLU A 689 -11.71 18.38 28.37
C GLU A 689 -11.36 19.03 27.03
N VAL A 690 -10.24 18.62 26.42
CA VAL A 690 -9.76 19.21 25.16
C VAL A 690 -9.69 18.12 24.09
N ASP A 691 -10.54 18.24 23.07
CA ASP A 691 -10.60 17.28 21.96
C ASP A 691 -9.26 17.16 21.24
N LYS A 692 -8.87 15.91 20.90
CA LYS A 692 -7.62 15.56 20.20
C LYS A 692 -6.32 15.94 20.92
N ARG A 693 -6.37 16.48 22.13
CA ARG A 693 -5.18 16.69 22.95
C ARG A 693 -4.72 15.37 23.53
N THR A 694 -3.52 14.96 23.17
CA THR A 694 -2.92 13.69 23.62
C THR A 694 -1.59 13.94 24.31
N CYS A 695 -1.15 12.98 25.11
CA CYS A 695 0.14 12.96 25.77
C CYS A 695 0.74 11.57 25.70
N VAL A 696 2.00 11.46 25.31
CA VAL A 696 2.79 10.21 25.30
C VAL A 696 3.86 10.33 26.39
N PRO A 697 3.63 9.82 27.62
CA PRO A 697 4.56 9.97 28.74
C PRO A 697 5.97 9.48 28.43
N MET A 698 6.09 8.42 27.64
CA MET A 698 7.36 7.85 27.20
C MET A 698 8.26 8.83 26.42
N ASN A 699 7.70 9.86 25.80
CA ASN A 699 8.47 10.91 25.14
C ASN A 699 8.93 12.05 26.09
N HIS A 700 8.66 11.92 27.40
CA HIS A 700 8.98 12.89 28.43
C HIS A 700 9.79 12.31 29.60
N LEU A 701 10.50 11.19 29.38
CA LEU A 701 11.29 10.55 30.42
C LEU A 701 12.59 11.30 30.69
N TRP A 702 13.27 11.76 29.64
CA TRP A 702 14.53 12.53 29.73
C TRP A 702 14.52 13.70 28.75
N GLU A 703 15.29 14.74 29.05
CA GLU A 703 15.47 15.86 28.14
C GLU A 703 16.14 15.45 26.81
N GLN A 704 17.04 14.49 26.89
CA GLN A 704 17.73 13.92 25.72
C GLN A 704 17.47 12.42 25.65
N GLN A 705 16.63 12.02 24.73
CA GLN A 705 16.28 10.65 24.43
C GLN A 705 15.90 10.49 22.95
N ALA A 706 15.96 9.25 22.47
CA ALA A 706 15.36 8.95 21.17
C ALA A 706 13.83 9.10 21.21
N PRO A 707 13.18 9.36 20.10
CA PRO A 707 11.72 9.42 20.03
C PRO A 707 11.08 8.05 20.22
N TYR A 708 9.92 8.04 20.85
CA TYR A 708 9.02 6.90 20.90
C TYR A 708 7.84 7.16 19.97
N THR A 709 7.68 6.32 18.97
CA THR A 709 6.56 6.37 18.03
C THR A 709 5.61 5.22 18.34
N VAL A 710 4.40 5.55 18.78
CA VAL A 710 3.32 4.57 18.94
C VAL A 710 2.12 5.06 18.14
N CYS A 711 1.53 4.20 17.33
CA CYS A 711 0.41 4.60 16.47
C CYS A 711 -0.54 3.44 16.17
N ASN A 712 -1.83 3.73 16.30
CA ASN A 712 -2.85 2.85 15.80
C ASN A 712 -2.79 2.80 14.27
N SER A 713 -2.79 1.61 13.72
CA SER A 713 -2.80 1.39 12.28
C SER A 713 -4.22 1.35 11.72
N SER A 714 -4.33 1.44 10.40
CA SER A 714 -5.53 0.98 9.69
C SER A 714 -5.75 -0.52 9.91
N LEU A 715 -6.99 -0.99 9.67
CA LEU A 715 -7.35 -2.41 9.78
C LEU A 715 -6.85 -3.18 8.56
N SER A 716 -5.53 -3.28 8.43
CA SER A 716 -4.82 -3.97 7.36
C SER A 716 -3.56 -4.60 7.95
N GLU A 717 -3.50 -5.90 7.99
CA GLU A 717 -2.30 -6.62 8.44
C GLU A 717 -1.26 -6.68 7.32
N TYR A 718 -1.69 -6.95 6.08
CA TYR A 718 -0.81 -7.08 4.94
C TYR A 718 -0.05 -5.79 4.65
N GLY A 719 -0.77 -4.69 4.44
CA GLY A 719 -0.17 -3.39 4.16
C GLY A 719 0.68 -2.88 5.33
N VAL A 720 0.18 -2.98 6.56
CA VAL A 720 0.86 -2.44 7.75
C VAL A 720 2.10 -3.26 8.11
N LEU A 721 2.03 -4.59 8.12
CA LEU A 721 3.22 -5.41 8.40
C LEU A 721 4.29 -5.21 7.32
N GLY A 722 3.89 -5.11 6.04
CA GLY A 722 4.82 -4.78 4.96
C GLY A 722 5.48 -3.43 5.15
N PHE A 723 4.73 -2.43 5.59
CA PHE A 723 5.25 -1.10 5.91
C PHE A 723 6.26 -1.13 7.06
N GLU A 724 5.91 -1.76 8.18
CA GLU A 724 6.80 -1.86 9.35
C GLU A 724 8.07 -2.67 9.06
N LEU A 725 7.96 -3.71 8.24
CA LEU A 725 9.13 -4.41 7.72
C LEU A 725 10.04 -3.47 6.93
N GLY A 726 9.48 -2.69 5.99
CA GLY A 726 10.25 -1.70 5.22
C GLY A 726 10.93 -0.68 6.13
N PHE A 727 10.23 -0.24 7.18
CA PHE A 727 10.78 0.65 8.19
C PHE A 727 11.95 0.02 8.94
N ALA A 728 11.80 -1.24 9.37
CA ALA A 728 12.85 -1.99 10.08
C ALA A 728 14.08 -2.27 9.22
N MET A 729 13.92 -2.40 7.90
CA MET A 729 15.03 -2.62 6.97
C MET A 729 15.92 -1.38 6.77
N ALA A 730 15.43 -0.19 7.05
CA ALA A 730 16.16 1.05 6.80
C ALA A 730 17.24 1.34 7.85
N SER A 731 17.02 0.95 9.12
CA SER A 731 17.97 1.22 10.20
C SER A 731 18.12 0.05 11.15
N PRO A 732 19.36 -0.41 11.40
CA PRO A 732 19.62 -1.42 12.43
C PRO A 732 19.49 -0.89 13.86
N ASN A 733 19.47 0.44 14.05
CA ASN A 733 19.44 1.11 15.35
C ASN A 733 18.03 1.58 15.72
N ALA A 734 17.03 0.77 15.39
CA ALA A 734 15.64 0.99 15.75
C ALA A 734 14.99 -0.32 16.16
N LEU A 735 14.18 -0.27 17.21
CA LEU A 735 13.27 -1.35 17.59
C LEU A 735 11.93 -1.08 16.92
N VAL A 736 11.57 -1.89 15.93
CA VAL A 736 10.29 -1.79 15.20
C VAL A 736 9.42 -2.97 15.57
N CYS A 737 8.27 -2.69 16.19
CA CYS A 737 7.32 -3.68 16.64
C CYS A 737 5.99 -3.53 15.86
N TRP A 738 5.47 -4.63 15.36
CA TRP A 738 4.10 -4.73 14.87
C TRP A 738 3.30 -5.67 15.76
N GLU A 739 2.15 -5.22 16.26
CA GLU A 739 1.24 -6.04 17.08
C GLU A 739 -0.01 -6.38 16.28
N ALA A 740 -0.31 -7.66 16.15
CA ALA A 740 -1.60 -8.11 15.66
C ALA A 740 -2.67 -7.88 16.73
N GLN A 741 -3.90 -7.56 16.35
CA GLN A 741 -5.01 -7.37 17.32
C GLN A 741 -5.29 -8.68 18.08
N PHE A 742 -5.31 -9.79 17.36
CA PHE A 742 -5.22 -11.16 17.86
C PHE A 742 -4.16 -11.90 17.03
N GLY A 743 -3.40 -12.79 17.66
CA GLY A 743 -2.24 -13.39 17.00
C GLY A 743 -2.56 -14.12 15.70
N ASP A 744 -3.72 -14.76 15.57
CA ASP A 744 -4.14 -15.45 14.34
C ASP A 744 -4.26 -14.52 13.12
N PHE A 745 -4.51 -13.23 13.34
CA PHE A 745 -4.65 -12.27 12.22
C PHE A 745 -3.36 -12.02 11.45
N HIS A 746 -2.21 -12.52 11.93
CA HIS A 746 -0.98 -12.54 11.14
C HIS A 746 -1.17 -13.24 9.78
N ASN A 747 -2.17 -14.14 9.66
CA ASN A 747 -2.37 -14.93 8.47
C ASN A 747 -2.81 -14.09 7.25
N THR A 748 -3.43 -12.92 7.44
CA THR A 748 -3.70 -11.97 6.35
C THR A 748 -2.45 -11.30 5.81
N ALA A 749 -1.37 -11.29 6.59
CA ALA A 749 -0.05 -10.81 6.20
C ALA A 749 0.95 -11.95 5.91
N GLN A 750 0.48 -13.18 5.73
CA GLN A 750 1.35 -14.36 5.57
C GLN A 750 2.33 -14.21 4.40
N CYS A 751 1.95 -13.52 3.33
CA CYS A 751 2.85 -13.24 2.22
C CYS A 751 4.09 -12.44 2.64
N ILE A 752 3.93 -11.43 3.48
CA ILE A 752 5.06 -10.65 4.03
C ILE A 752 5.92 -11.54 4.94
N ILE A 753 5.30 -12.35 5.77
CA ILE A 753 6.01 -13.26 6.67
C ILE A 753 6.85 -14.26 5.89
N ASP A 754 6.25 -14.97 4.92
CA ASP A 754 6.93 -16.03 4.18
C ASP A 754 7.98 -15.50 3.21
N GLN A 755 7.65 -14.41 2.48
CA GLN A 755 8.44 -13.98 1.34
C GLN A 755 9.54 -12.97 1.68
N PHE A 756 9.38 -12.23 2.79
CA PHE A 756 10.33 -11.17 3.19
C PHE A 756 10.93 -11.45 4.56
N ILE A 757 10.11 -11.65 5.61
CA ILE A 757 10.58 -11.75 6.98
C ILE A 757 11.41 -13.03 7.17
N SER A 758 10.87 -14.19 6.83
CA SER A 758 11.53 -15.48 7.04
C SER A 758 12.62 -15.77 6.01
N SER A 759 12.39 -15.43 4.75
CA SER A 759 13.26 -15.84 3.63
C SER A 759 14.14 -14.71 3.06
N GLY A 760 13.95 -13.47 3.46
CA GLY A 760 14.62 -12.32 2.85
C GLY A 760 16.14 -12.31 3.04
N GLN A 761 16.64 -12.82 4.14
CA GLN A 761 18.09 -13.00 4.37
C GLN A 761 18.67 -14.08 3.44
N ALA A 762 18.03 -15.25 3.35
CA ALA A 762 18.51 -16.34 2.52
C ALA A 762 18.48 -16.00 1.01
N LYS A 763 17.42 -15.31 0.55
CA LYS A 763 17.24 -14.96 -0.87
C LYS A 763 18.07 -13.76 -1.29
N TRP A 764 18.12 -12.71 -0.46
CA TRP A 764 18.58 -11.37 -0.86
C TRP A 764 19.64 -10.77 0.06
N VAL A 765 20.07 -11.50 1.09
CA VAL A 765 20.96 -10.99 2.15
C VAL A 765 20.37 -9.71 2.79
N ARG A 766 19.06 -9.69 3.00
CA ARG A 766 18.36 -8.56 3.62
C ARG A 766 17.99 -8.90 5.05
N HIS A 767 18.69 -8.24 5.98
CA HIS A 767 18.47 -8.36 7.41
C HIS A 767 17.35 -7.42 7.86
N ASN A 768 16.60 -7.83 8.87
CA ASN A 768 15.67 -6.97 9.58
C ASN A 768 15.56 -7.42 11.03
N GLY A 769 15.24 -6.48 11.91
CA GLY A 769 15.03 -6.73 13.33
C GLY A 769 13.58 -6.49 13.75
N ILE A 770 12.62 -6.76 12.86
CA ILE A 770 11.21 -6.55 13.17
C ILE A 770 10.76 -7.49 14.28
N VAL A 771 9.96 -6.96 15.21
CA VAL A 771 9.34 -7.74 16.31
C VAL A 771 7.85 -7.88 16.00
N LEU A 772 7.36 -9.11 15.98
CA LEU A 772 5.93 -9.41 15.86
C LEU A 772 5.40 -9.76 17.25
N LEU A 773 4.40 -8.99 17.71
CA LEU A 773 3.69 -9.24 18.97
C LEU A 773 2.35 -9.90 18.61
N LEU A 774 2.22 -11.18 18.97
CA LEU A 774 1.07 -12.01 18.56
C LEU A 774 0.30 -12.49 19.81
N PRO A 775 -0.81 -11.82 20.19
CA PRO A 775 -1.62 -12.26 21.31
C PRO A 775 -2.11 -13.70 21.16
N HIS A 776 -1.77 -14.55 22.14
CA HIS A 776 -2.07 -15.97 22.16
C HIS A 776 -2.59 -16.41 23.53
N GLY A 777 -3.57 -17.32 23.55
CA GLY A 777 -4.19 -17.91 24.72
C GLY A 777 -5.52 -18.56 24.36
N MET A 778 -5.81 -19.73 24.93
CA MET A 778 -6.96 -20.56 24.53
C MET A 778 -8.30 -20.11 25.15
N GLU A 779 -8.33 -18.96 25.79
CA GLU A 779 -9.50 -18.36 26.41
C GLU A 779 -10.33 -17.45 25.47
N GLY A 780 -9.98 -17.40 24.18
CA GLY A 780 -10.68 -16.58 23.20
C GLY A 780 -12.03 -17.16 22.74
N MET A 781 -12.89 -16.32 22.22
CA MET A 781 -14.14 -16.73 21.56
C MET A 781 -13.83 -17.19 20.13
N GLY A 782 -13.71 -18.48 19.93
CA GLY A 782 -13.34 -19.10 18.66
C GLY A 782 -11.81 -19.22 18.46
N PRO A 783 -11.38 -20.00 17.44
CA PRO A 783 -9.96 -20.28 17.21
C PRO A 783 -9.17 -19.03 16.82
N GLU A 784 -9.76 -18.11 16.06
CA GLU A 784 -9.11 -16.88 15.57
C GLU A 784 -8.83 -15.87 16.68
N HIS A 785 -9.53 -15.96 17.82
CA HIS A 785 -9.28 -15.12 19.01
C HIS A 785 -8.48 -15.87 20.09
N SER A 786 -8.06 -17.09 19.80
CA SER A 786 -7.34 -17.96 20.76
C SER A 786 -5.92 -18.20 20.29
N SER A 787 -5.70 -18.95 19.23
CA SER A 787 -4.36 -19.37 18.80
C SER A 787 -3.72 -18.40 17.83
N ALA A 788 -2.48 -18.00 18.08
CA ALA A 788 -1.61 -17.33 17.11
C ALA A 788 -0.90 -18.32 16.17
N ARG A 789 -1.25 -19.60 16.22
CA ARG A 789 -0.70 -20.68 15.39
C ARG A 789 0.83 -20.75 15.42
N PRO A 790 1.43 -20.99 16.60
CA PRO A 790 2.87 -21.07 16.77
C PRO A 790 3.52 -22.12 15.87
N GLU A 791 2.81 -23.21 15.54
CA GLU A 791 3.25 -24.27 14.64
C GLU A 791 3.69 -23.76 13.24
N ARG A 792 3.10 -22.68 12.72
CA ARG A 792 3.50 -22.07 11.45
C ARG A 792 4.88 -21.46 11.54
N PHE A 793 5.18 -20.79 12.64
CA PHE A 793 6.48 -20.16 12.87
C PHE A 793 7.55 -21.19 13.16
N LEU A 794 7.23 -22.26 13.93
CA LEU A 794 8.12 -23.39 14.16
C LEU A 794 8.49 -24.09 12.86
N GLN A 795 7.57 -24.24 11.91
CA GLN A 795 7.84 -24.82 10.60
C GLN A 795 8.81 -23.98 9.77
N MET A 796 8.81 -22.64 9.94
CA MET A 796 9.70 -21.73 9.22
C MET A 796 11.07 -21.57 9.89
N SER A 797 11.26 -22.11 11.09
CA SER A 797 12.56 -22.04 11.78
C SER A 797 13.62 -22.85 11.05
N ASN A 798 14.86 -22.39 11.12
CA ASN A 798 16.01 -23.05 10.51
C ASN A 798 16.78 -23.88 11.55
N ASP A 799 16.07 -24.66 12.36
CA ASP A 799 16.65 -25.53 13.36
C ASP A 799 17.49 -26.66 12.74
N ASP A 800 18.60 -26.97 13.40
CA ASP A 800 19.38 -28.16 13.09
C ASP A 800 18.61 -29.43 13.53
N SER A 801 18.25 -30.28 12.58
CA SER A 801 17.51 -31.52 12.87
C SER A 801 18.28 -32.53 13.71
N ASP A 802 19.60 -32.41 13.75
CA ASP A 802 20.50 -33.35 14.41
C ASP A 802 20.98 -32.85 15.79
N ALA A 803 20.71 -31.58 16.13
CA ALA A 803 21.04 -30.98 17.40
C ALA A 803 19.81 -30.87 18.33
N TYR A 804 19.95 -31.31 19.57
CA TYR A 804 18.90 -31.11 20.59
C TYR A 804 19.00 -29.70 21.14
N PRO A 805 17.92 -28.91 21.16
CA PRO A 805 17.98 -27.57 21.73
C PRO A 805 18.19 -27.63 23.26
N GLU A 806 19.28 -27.01 23.74
CA GLU A 806 19.65 -26.93 25.16
C GLU A 806 19.00 -25.72 25.83
N PHE A 807 17.68 -25.60 25.88
CA PHE A 807 17.06 -24.45 26.55
C PHE A 807 15.79 -24.82 27.30
N SER A 808 15.50 -24.01 28.34
CA SER A 808 14.29 -24.06 29.13
C SER A 808 13.16 -23.33 28.41
N ALA A 809 11.97 -23.92 28.36
CA ALA A 809 10.77 -23.34 27.81
C ALA A 809 10.09 -22.30 28.72
N ASP A 810 10.67 -21.98 29.88
CA ASP A 810 10.08 -21.04 30.81
C ASP A 810 10.39 -19.60 30.43
N PHE A 811 9.35 -18.81 30.19
CA PHE A 811 9.45 -17.39 29.83
C PHE A 811 8.81 -16.51 30.92
N GLU A 812 9.59 -15.61 31.47
CA GLU A 812 9.18 -14.68 32.52
C GLU A 812 8.99 -13.26 31.98
N VAL A 813 8.32 -12.37 32.72
CA VAL A 813 8.13 -10.96 32.29
C VAL A 813 9.46 -10.23 32.14
N SER A 814 10.46 -10.55 32.96
CA SER A 814 11.83 -10.04 32.83
C SER A 814 12.45 -10.36 31.47
N GLN A 815 12.14 -11.51 30.89
CA GLN A 815 12.66 -11.93 29.58
C GLN A 815 12.06 -11.12 28.44
N LEU A 816 10.83 -10.60 28.55
CA LEU A 816 10.30 -9.64 27.59
C LEU A 816 11.20 -8.41 27.49
N TYR A 817 11.64 -7.89 28.63
CA TYR A 817 12.59 -6.80 28.73
C TYR A 817 13.91 -7.15 28.02
N GLU A 818 14.49 -8.29 28.35
CA GLU A 818 15.76 -8.77 27.80
C GLU A 818 15.69 -8.98 26.28
N CYS A 819 14.62 -9.59 25.77
CA CYS A 819 14.46 -9.87 24.35
C CYS A 819 14.43 -8.61 23.48
N ASN A 820 13.75 -7.56 23.94
CA ASN A 820 13.74 -6.28 23.21
C ASN A 820 15.14 -5.64 23.14
N TRP A 821 15.94 -5.81 24.20
CA TRP A 821 17.33 -5.37 24.20
C TRP A 821 18.22 -6.24 23.30
N ILE A 822 18.04 -7.56 23.33
CA ILE A 822 18.84 -8.50 22.54
C ILE A 822 18.74 -8.22 21.05
N VAL A 823 17.53 -7.96 20.53
CA VAL A 823 17.34 -7.61 19.12
C VAL A 823 18.21 -6.43 18.68
N ILE A 824 18.46 -5.48 19.60
CA ILE A 824 19.25 -4.28 19.32
C ILE A 824 20.74 -4.46 19.62
N LEU A 825 21.09 -5.21 20.65
CA LEU A 825 22.49 -5.35 21.10
C LEU A 825 23.28 -6.36 20.28
N LEU A 826 22.63 -7.31 19.66
CA LEU A 826 23.31 -8.26 18.79
C LEU A 826 23.97 -7.54 17.61
N PRO A 827 25.18 -7.98 17.20
CA PRO A 827 25.89 -7.40 16.05
C PRO A 827 25.32 -7.85 14.69
N PHE A 828 24.09 -8.27 14.67
CA PHE A 828 23.30 -8.65 13.50
C PHE A 828 21.81 -8.44 13.82
N ARG A 829 20.92 -8.56 12.84
CA ARG A 829 19.48 -8.40 13.02
C ARG A 829 18.75 -9.64 12.52
N LYS A 830 17.83 -10.15 13.36
CA LYS A 830 16.90 -11.25 13.03
C LYS A 830 15.49 -10.87 13.48
N PRO A 831 14.46 -11.32 12.76
CA PRO A 831 13.08 -11.15 13.22
C PRO A 831 12.85 -11.85 14.56
N LEU A 832 12.06 -11.23 15.43
CA LEU A 832 11.64 -11.81 16.70
C LEU A 832 10.13 -11.98 16.73
N ILE A 833 9.66 -13.19 17.05
CA ILE A 833 8.23 -13.48 17.17
C ILE A 833 7.92 -13.72 18.66
N ILE A 834 7.03 -12.91 19.24
CA ILE A 834 6.61 -13.04 20.63
C ILE A 834 5.12 -13.38 20.67
N PHE A 835 4.79 -14.53 21.23
CA PHE A 835 3.41 -14.89 21.54
C PHE A 835 3.03 -14.22 22.86
N THR A 836 2.32 -13.09 22.77
CA THR A 836 2.02 -12.24 23.93
C THR A 836 0.83 -12.76 24.73
N PRO A 837 0.80 -12.53 26.06
CA PRO A 837 -0.29 -13.00 26.91
C PRO A 837 -1.58 -12.18 26.70
N LYS A 838 -2.71 -12.75 27.08
CA LYS A 838 -4.02 -12.10 27.13
C LYS A 838 -4.55 -12.06 28.57
N SER A 839 -5.06 -13.16 29.10
CA SER A 839 -5.56 -13.21 30.48
C SER A 839 -4.46 -12.99 31.51
N LEU A 840 -3.25 -13.51 31.23
CA LEU A 840 -2.09 -13.35 32.11
C LEU A 840 -1.58 -11.91 32.26
N LEU A 841 -1.98 -10.98 31.38
CA LEU A 841 -1.66 -9.55 31.51
C LEU A 841 -2.07 -8.97 32.87
N ARG A 842 -3.05 -9.56 33.57
CA ARG A 842 -3.56 -9.11 34.86
C ARG A 842 -3.49 -10.16 35.95
N HIS A 843 -2.86 -11.30 35.66
CA HIS A 843 -2.75 -12.34 36.67
C HIS A 843 -1.81 -11.91 37.82
N PRO A 844 -2.18 -12.07 39.08
CA PRO A 844 -1.37 -11.61 40.22
C PRO A 844 0.03 -12.20 40.28
N GLU A 845 0.20 -13.45 39.83
CA GLU A 845 1.47 -14.18 39.83
C GLU A 845 2.30 -13.98 38.56
N ALA A 846 1.71 -13.45 37.46
CA ALA A 846 2.44 -13.16 36.23
C ALA A 846 3.17 -11.81 36.34
N LYS A 847 4.18 -11.79 37.23
CA LYS A 847 4.99 -10.61 37.54
C LYS A 847 6.42 -11.02 37.77
N SER A 848 7.36 -10.12 37.45
CA SER A 848 8.78 -10.27 37.73
C SER A 848 9.27 -9.23 38.73
N SER A 849 10.34 -9.55 39.45
CA SER A 849 10.99 -8.61 40.34
C SER A 849 12.02 -7.74 39.62
N PHE A 850 12.35 -6.57 40.16
CA PHE A 850 13.45 -5.75 39.64
C PHE A 850 14.81 -6.49 39.70
N ASP A 851 14.98 -7.41 40.66
CA ASP A 851 16.23 -8.18 40.79
C ASP A 851 16.56 -9.03 39.55
N GLU A 852 15.54 -9.35 38.75
CA GLU A 852 15.71 -10.10 37.51
C GLU A 852 16.11 -9.20 36.32
N MET A 853 15.98 -7.89 36.45
CA MET A 853 16.24 -6.90 35.38
C MET A 853 17.46 -6.00 35.68
N VAL A 854 18.06 -6.07 36.88
CA VAL A 854 19.23 -5.27 37.25
C VAL A 854 20.54 -5.90 36.77
N SER A 855 21.53 -5.03 36.55
CA SER A 855 22.88 -5.41 36.13
C SER A 855 23.54 -6.45 37.06
N GLY A 856 24.03 -7.52 36.46
CA GLY A 856 24.83 -8.55 37.12
C GLY A 856 24.10 -9.86 37.40
N ARG A 857 22.78 -9.97 37.22
CA ARG A 857 22.03 -11.22 37.42
C ARG A 857 21.33 -11.74 36.15
N SER A 858 21.08 -10.86 35.18
CA SER A 858 20.25 -11.18 33.99
C SER A 858 20.98 -11.88 32.85
N SER A 859 22.30 -11.97 32.88
CA SER A 859 23.11 -12.29 31.71
C SER A 859 23.19 -13.74 31.27
N TYR A 860 22.65 -14.69 32.01
CA TYR A 860 22.95 -16.12 31.74
C TYR A 860 21.83 -16.90 31.05
N LYS A 861 20.57 -16.58 31.32
CA LYS A 861 19.48 -17.38 30.71
C LYS A 861 19.15 -17.00 29.25
N CYS A 862 19.38 -15.75 28.86
CA CYS A 862 19.09 -15.30 27.49
C CYS A 862 20.29 -15.44 26.55
N CYS A 863 21.52 -15.52 27.04
CA CYS A 863 22.70 -15.79 26.20
C CYS A 863 22.75 -17.24 25.70
N GLU A 864 22.13 -18.18 26.40
CA GLU A 864 21.92 -19.55 25.90
C GLU A 864 20.85 -19.58 24.78
N LEU A 865 19.93 -18.61 24.79
CA LEU A 865 19.00 -18.36 23.69
C LEU A 865 19.67 -17.78 22.42
N THR A 866 20.92 -17.30 22.48
CA THR A 866 21.60 -16.68 21.32
C THR A 866 21.88 -17.66 20.20
N SER A 867 22.02 -18.95 20.47
CA SER A 867 22.09 -19.97 19.41
C SER A 867 20.76 -20.13 18.67
N ILE A 868 19.65 -19.71 19.26
CA ILE A 868 18.30 -19.75 18.70
C ILE A 868 17.92 -18.40 18.06
N CYS A 869 18.43 -17.26 18.59
CA CYS A 869 18.26 -15.94 17.97
C CYS A 869 18.85 -15.89 16.56
N MET A 870 19.77 -16.74 16.23
CA MET A 870 20.34 -16.84 14.90
C MET A 870 19.39 -17.44 13.87
N GLN A 871 18.26 -18.02 14.31
CA GLN A 871 17.39 -18.82 13.44
C GLN A 871 15.89 -18.59 13.71
N SER A 872 15.36 -17.36 13.68
CA SER A 872 13.94 -17.02 13.96
C SER A 872 13.40 -17.57 15.29
N GLN A 873 13.38 -16.73 16.33
CA GLN A 873 13.04 -17.15 17.69
C GLN A 873 11.57 -17.02 18.05
N TYR A 874 11.12 -17.99 18.83
CA TYR A 874 9.79 -18.07 19.42
C TYR A 874 9.87 -17.95 20.93
N ILE A 875 9.04 -17.08 21.50
CA ILE A 875 8.91 -16.97 22.95
C ILE A 875 7.45 -17.21 23.32
N LEU A 876 7.21 -18.32 24.02
CA LEU A 876 5.89 -18.68 24.55
C LEU A 876 5.79 -18.26 26.02
N SER A 877 4.73 -17.57 26.41
CA SER A 877 4.40 -17.38 27.80
C SER A 877 3.83 -18.68 28.40
N THR A 878 4.62 -19.36 29.25
CA THR A 878 4.48 -20.80 29.50
C THR A 878 3.58 -21.20 30.67
N LEU A 879 3.20 -20.31 31.58
CA LEU A 879 2.43 -20.74 32.75
C LEU A 879 1.05 -21.32 32.36
N HIS A 880 0.42 -20.85 31.33
CA HIS A 880 -0.91 -21.32 30.90
C HIS A 880 -0.85 -22.60 30.05
N VAL A 881 0.22 -22.81 29.29
CA VAL A 881 0.37 -24.02 28.46
C VAL A 881 0.54 -25.25 29.33
N ARG A 882 1.26 -25.17 30.49
CA ARG A 882 1.37 -26.28 31.40
C ARG A 882 0.05 -26.73 32.01
N ILE A 883 -0.83 -25.79 32.41
CA ILE A 883 -2.13 -26.11 33.02
C ILE A 883 -3.15 -26.59 32.00
N LEU A 884 -3.23 -25.93 30.82
CA LEU A 884 -4.22 -26.28 29.78
C LEU A 884 -3.83 -27.52 28.96
N VAL A 885 -2.55 -27.74 28.69
CA VAL A 885 -2.10 -28.99 28.06
C VAL A 885 -2.40 -30.19 28.97
N SER A 886 -2.22 -30.04 30.29
CA SER A 886 -2.59 -31.10 31.24
C SER A 886 -4.09 -31.40 31.24
N PHE A 887 -4.96 -30.39 31.17
CA PHE A 887 -6.42 -30.58 31.15
C PHE A 887 -6.95 -30.99 29.77
N SER A 888 -6.43 -30.40 28.70
CA SER A 888 -6.88 -30.73 27.33
C SER A 888 -6.35 -32.06 26.85
N VAL A 889 -5.15 -32.46 27.27
CA VAL A 889 -4.59 -33.80 26.97
C VAL A 889 -5.30 -34.87 27.75
N LEU A 890 -5.68 -34.65 29.02
CA LEU A 890 -6.51 -35.59 29.77
C LEU A 890 -7.91 -35.75 29.17
N SER A 891 -8.52 -34.67 28.70
CA SER A 891 -9.81 -34.68 27.98
C SER A 891 -9.69 -35.35 26.60
N LEU A 892 -8.60 -35.09 25.84
CA LEU A 892 -8.33 -35.72 24.55
C LEU A 892 -7.93 -37.19 24.69
N LEU A 893 -7.14 -37.55 25.72
CA LEU A 893 -6.80 -38.94 26.01
C LEU A 893 -8.04 -39.75 26.40
N SER A 894 -8.97 -39.19 27.19
CA SER A 894 -10.24 -39.86 27.52
C SER A 894 -11.17 -40.03 26.32
N SER A 895 -11.13 -39.13 25.33
CA SER A 895 -11.91 -39.23 24.09
C SER A 895 -11.18 -40.07 23.00
N LEU A 896 -9.84 -40.13 23.02
CA LEU A 896 -9.04 -40.90 22.07
C LEU A 896 -8.95 -42.38 22.39
N LEU A 897 -9.16 -42.77 23.64
CA LEU A 897 -9.25 -44.19 24.05
C LEU A 897 -10.55 -44.84 23.61
N SER A 898 -11.52 -44.10 23.10
CA SER A 898 -12.79 -44.62 22.62
C SER A 898 -12.97 -44.68 21.09
N THR A 899 -11.92 -44.33 20.27
CA THR A 899 -11.97 -44.46 18.81
C THR A 899 -10.64 -44.92 18.21
N PRO A 900 -10.65 -45.74 17.14
CA PRO A 900 -9.43 -46.36 16.61
C PRO A 900 -8.60 -45.39 15.75
N LEU A 901 -7.93 -44.41 16.40
CA LEU A 901 -7.01 -43.46 15.75
C LEU A 901 -5.70 -44.17 15.29
N SER A 902 -5.40 -45.35 15.81
CA SER A 902 -4.30 -46.17 15.35
C SER A 902 -4.38 -46.52 13.84
N LEU A 903 -5.57 -46.59 13.30
CA LEU A 903 -5.78 -46.88 11.87
C LEU A 903 -5.56 -45.67 10.94
N VAL A 904 -5.73 -44.46 11.41
CA VAL A 904 -5.54 -43.21 10.62
C VAL A 904 -4.05 -42.87 10.56
N LEU A 905 -3.31 -43.03 11.65
CA LEU A 905 -1.85 -42.83 11.68
C LEU A 905 -1.12 -43.90 10.87
N GLN A 906 -1.57 -45.19 10.90
CA GLN A 906 -1.01 -46.24 10.06
C GLN A 906 -1.30 -46.05 8.57
N ARG A 907 -2.45 -45.44 8.19
CA ARG A 907 -2.75 -45.13 6.79
C ARG A 907 -1.96 -43.95 6.23
N TYR A 908 -1.54 -43.04 7.07
CA TYR A 908 -0.72 -41.88 6.65
C TYR A 908 0.78 -42.22 6.55
N VAL A 909 1.26 -43.18 7.34
CA VAL A 909 2.66 -43.63 7.35
C VAL A 909 2.91 -44.77 6.37
N GLY A 910 1.86 -45.47 5.89
CA GLY A 910 1.95 -46.70 5.15
C GLY A 910 1.82 -46.62 3.62
N ARG A 911 1.82 -45.44 3.00
CA ARG A 911 1.87 -45.30 1.54
C ARG A 911 3.27 -44.90 1.11
N GLU A 912 4.04 -45.87 0.65
CA GLU A 912 5.22 -45.59 -0.17
C GLU A 912 4.82 -44.87 -1.44
N PRO A 913 5.44 -43.72 -1.77
CA PRO A 913 5.28 -43.13 -3.09
C PRO A 913 6.26 -43.79 -4.06
N ALA A 914 5.74 -44.14 -5.22
CA ALA A 914 6.53 -44.52 -6.37
C ALA A 914 7.58 -43.44 -6.71
N ALA A 915 8.74 -43.87 -7.12
CA ALA A 915 9.96 -43.14 -7.34
C ALA A 915 9.81 -41.78 -8.07
N ALA A 916 10.28 -40.75 -7.42
CA ALA A 916 10.70 -39.51 -8.04
C ALA A 916 12.08 -39.09 -7.48
N PRO A 917 12.93 -38.40 -8.27
CA PRO A 917 14.37 -38.35 -8.00
C PRO A 917 14.71 -37.51 -6.76
N ALA A 918 15.80 -37.91 -6.13
CA ALA A 918 16.35 -37.42 -4.91
C ALA A 918 16.69 -35.90 -4.99
N THR A 919 15.97 -35.07 -4.21
CA THR A 919 16.50 -33.85 -3.66
C THR A 919 16.01 -33.69 -2.22
N GLY A 920 16.94 -33.43 -1.36
CA GLY A 920 16.96 -33.43 0.07
C GLY A 920 15.75 -33.13 0.90
N ASN A 921 15.69 -33.79 2.02
CA ASN A 921 15.08 -33.43 3.27
C ASN A 921 13.62 -33.79 3.55
N LYS A 922 13.23 -35.01 3.29
CA LYS A 922 11.97 -35.62 3.81
C LYS A 922 11.98 -35.88 5.34
N ASN A 923 13.15 -35.94 5.96
CA ASN A 923 13.28 -36.32 7.37
C ASN A 923 13.07 -35.12 8.33
N ALA A 924 13.30 -33.88 7.89
CA ALA A 924 13.16 -32.69 8.72
C ALA A 924 11.73 -32.47 9.25
N HIS A 925 10.72 -32.73 8.42
CA HIS A 925 9.32 -32.56 8.81
C HIS A 925 8.85 -33.58 9.85
N LEU A 926 9.31 -34.82 9.72
CA LEU A 926 8.97 -35.89 10.69
C LEU A 926 9.68 -35.70 12.04
N VAL A 927 10.90 -35.18 12.01
CA VAL A 927 11.70 -34.93 13.22
C VAL A 927 11.16 -33.72 13.95
N SER A 928 10.75 -32.65 13.25
CA SER A 928 10.12 -31.47 13.86
C SER A 928 8.78 -31.81 14.52
N LEU A 929 7.94 -32.61 13.87
CA LEU A 929 6.69 -33.09 14.45
C LEU A 929 6.95 -34.04 15.65
N ARG A 930 7.94 -34.90 15.56
CA ARG A 930 8.33 -35.78 16.66
C ARG A 930 8.89 -35.00 17.84
N ARG A 931 9.72 -33.99 17.60
CA ARG A 931 10.22 -33.08 18.67
C ARG A 931 9.10 -32.27 19.32
N PHE A 932 8.16 -31.75 18.53
CA PHE A 932 6.96 -31.10 19.04
C PHE A 932 6.16 -32.07 19.92
N LEU A 933 5.95 -33.27 19.47
CA LEU A 933 5.26 -34.31 20.23
C LEU A 933 6.08 -34.71 21.48
N ASP A 934 7.40 -34.85 21.39
CA ASP A 934 8.27 -35.19 22.53
C ASP A 934 8.38 -34.04 23.52
N THR A 935 8.34 -32.78 23.07
CA THR A 935 8.32 -31.59 23.94
C THR A 935 6.94 -31.39 24.59
N VAL A 936 5.86 -31.68 23.86
CA VAL A 936 4.48 -31.62 24.38
C VAL A 936 4.14 -32.83 25.21
N PHE A 937 4.73 -34.00 24.91
CA PHE A 937 4.41 -35.29 25.54
C PHE A 937 5.55 -35.91 26.35
N ASN A 938 6.53 -35.14 26.81
CA ASN A 938 7.53 -35.66 27.72
C ASN A 938 6.92 -35.86 29.14
N LEU A 939 5.99 -36.81 29.16
CA LEU A 939 5.18 -37.17 30.33
C LEU A 939 6.00 -37.91 31.39
N GLU A 940 7.16 -38.51 31.08
CA GLU A 940 7.98 -39.24 32.03
C GLU A 940 8.70 -38.35 33.05
N ALA A 941 8.86 -37.05 32.75
CA ALA A 941 9.43 -36.11 33.72
C ALA A 941 8.40 -35.60 34.79
N PHE A 942 7.11 -35.89 34.59
CA PHE A 942 6.02 -35.34 35.41
C PHE A 942 5.53 -36.24 36.54
N GLU A 943 5.80 -37.55 36.48
CA GLU A 943 5.36 -38.48 37.54
C GLU A 943 6.21 -38.41 38.79
N GLY A 944 7.34 -37.74 38.78
CA GLY A 944 8.27 -37.72 39.94
C GLY A 944 8.09 -36.54 40.94
N LYS A 945 7.20 -35.57 40.68
CA LYS A 945 7.09 -34.33 41.48
C LYS A 945 5.69 -33.95 41.93
N MET A 946 4.73 -34.86 41.91
CA MET A 946 3.45 -34.65 42.56
C MET A 946 3.20 -35.69 43.65
N PHE A 947 3.96 -35.65 44.72
CA PHE A 947 3.61 -36.11 46.05
C PHE A 947 4.36 -35.28 47.09
#